data_7490a4f3a1b94655a67045c14bafffb5
#
_entry.id   7490a4f3a1b94655a67045c14bafffb5
#
_cell.length_a   1.000
_cell.length_b   1.000
_cell.length_c   1.000
_cell.angle_alpha   90.00
_cell.angle_beta   90.00
_cell.angle_gamma   90.00
#
_symmetry.space_group_name_H-M   'P 1'
#
loop_
_entity.id
_entity.type
_entity.pdbx_description
1 polymer ?
#
loop_
_entity_poly.entity_id
_entity_poly.type
_entity_poly.pdbx_seq_one_letter_code
_entity_poly.pdbx_strand_id
1 'polypeptide(L)'
;MPSEIELYPTGSTEWEVENDRPLKPNPNCELCSRHKKAKSRCLGADEGSLVSGDTSKSPIVVVFPSPSRIDDVSGISCSDSAFMMVRDWVDSFVGAPVVYTYGVRCHGPRAVTGAQLRECRPYLAHDLKQYSPKIIYAFGNAAYKAVVGSNASARVHSYSWAGNYSCYVVAMPDPNDLATNSTKRNEFKEIFRVWHNAGSPAKPPRNGKAIIVDNIEAANSAFDALSKQPFVAFDVETYGRRFYDDDYKLLSIAFSGPKSDDAYVWLEEHISDPVLFEPAKRILEDPQIFLVGQNVKFDVGAIKEAIGIDCHSVCGDSRVWSKMLDHDQMAGLAVLSGLVGMGGHKDEAKEILQLEKKRLIALDGREIVAPMAYAYAALPREILARYNGLDAITTAKVAYSQWQAFEGFPNVYNHWNRVVKGASWAISHIEQWGFPIDRDSVVEFSEYLDEQKAQIKQTFAQYGEFNPDSTAEVGELLFNRLGLRSDKRTSTGRPSVDKATLEKLSGKHPVVDAILSWRKLCKMQSTYAEGMLPYIAADGRVHPDILLDGAASGRLSCRNPNLQNIPRSDTDLGKRIRKAFKAQPGKVLIQADYSTLELRIAAILSQDETMCDVFRSGVDYHLRTAQMVSEKAWGIPPDKVEKTHRTAAKAVNFGLLYGMSDYALGRTIGCSTKDAAEVRNAILGNFPKLARWIAGELREAKKTGYARTYWGRDEHGNNIPARMRPLRGLGSPDEKIKASAERAAWNTPVQGTASDFCLASIVEVVKWIFDDCFPGKLVLTVHDSILLEVDEEAVEEACWNINRLMTQWDTAGVPLAVDIE
;
A
#
# COMPACT_ATOMS: atom_id res chain seq x y z
N MET A 1 -38.32 7.46 16.35
CA MET A 1 -37.51 6.32 15.94
C MET A 1 -36.25 6.86 15.27
N PRO A 2 -35.03 6.33 15.52
CA PRO A 2 -33.85 6.78 14.82
C PRO A 2 -34.00 6.58 13.31
N SER A 3 -33.42 7.46 12.50
CA SER A 3 -33.45 7.34 11.04
C SER A 3 -32.50 6.20 10.61
N GLU A 4 -33.09 5.08 10.16
CA GLU A 4 -32.35 3.91 9.69
C GLU A 4 -32.17 3.98 8.17
N ILE A 5 -30.96 3.72 7.69
CA ILE A 5 -30.62 3.66 6.27
C ILE A 5 -30.16 2.26 5.93
N GLU A 6 -30.87 1.56 5.04
CA GLU A 6 -30.43 0.24 4.55
C GLU A 6 -29.13 0.36 3.77
N LEU A 7 -28.13 -0.40 4.16
CA LEU A 7 -26.80 -0.40 3.55
C LEU A 7 -26.75 -1.19 2.22
N TYR A 8 -27.61 -2.19 2.10
CA TYR A 8 -27.73 -3.02 0.91
C TYR A 8 -29.16 -3.04 0.43
N PRO A 9 -29.48 -2.47 -0.75
CA PRO A 9 -30.83 -2.57 -1.27
C PRO A 9 -31.16 -4.05 -1.51
N THR A 10 -32.14 -4.56 -0.80
CA THR A 10 -32.79 -5.82 -1.11
C THR A 10 -33.59 -5.60 -2.37
N GLY A 11 -32.92 -5.75 -3.52
CA GLY A 11 -33.58 -5.65 -4.81
C GLY A 11 -34.50 -6.84 -5.07
N SER A 12 -35.64 -6.94 -4.39
CA SER A 12 -36.74 -7.79 -4.81
C SER A 12 -37.54 -7.04 -5.86
N THR A 13 -37.05 -6.99 -7.08
CA THR A 13 -37.95 -6.72 -8.22
C THR A 13 -38.52 -8.04 -8.68
N GLU A 14 -39.78 -8.29 -8.36
CA GLU A 14 -40.58 -9.38 -8.93
C GLU A 14 -40.62 -9.20 -10.44
N TRP A 15 -40.01 -10.11 -11.13
CA TRP A 15 -40.12 -10.23 -12.58
C TRP A 15 -40.85 -11.53 -12.87
N GLU A 16 -42.11 -11.44 -13.17
CA GLU A 16 -42.89 -12.56 -13.71
C GLU A 16 -42.34 -12.93 -15.09
N VAL A 17 -41.91 -14.18 -15.24
CA VAL A 17 -41.51 -14.74 -16.53
C VAL A 17 -42.80 -15.26 -17.21
N GLU A 18 -43.48 -14.40 -17.89
CA GLU A 18 -44.49 -14.84 -18.86
C GLU A 18 -43.78 -15.33 -20.13
N ASN A 19 -44.04 -16.56 -20.49
CA ASN A 19 -43.88 -17.27 -21.79
C ASN A 19 -42.84 -18.40 -21.82
N ASP A 20 -43.37 -19.59 -22.12
CA ASP A 20 -42.68 -20.82 -22.56
C ASP A 20 -42.04 -20.61 -23.96
N ARG A 21 -40.89 -19.96 -24.06
CA ARG A 21 -40.13 -19.90 -25.30
C ARG A 21 -39.03 -20.98 -25.32
N PRO A 22 -38.63 -21.47 -26.52
CA PRO A 22 -37.61 -22.51 -26.63
C PRO A 22 -36.29 -22.02 -26.02
N LEU A 23 -35.83 -22.76 -25.04
CA LEU A 23 -34.76 -22.35 -24.07
C LEU A 23 -33.36 -22.83 -24.51
N LYS A 24 -33.25 -23.57 -25.62
CA LYS A 24 -31.97 -24.02 -26.21
C LYS A 24 -31.38 -22.93 -27.11
N PRO A 25 -30.05 -22.95 -27.35
CA PRO A 25 -29.43 -22.09 -28.35
C PRO A 25 -30.20 -22.07 -29.62
N ASN A 26 -30.64 -20.90 -30.06
CA ASN A 26 -31.49 -20.76 -31.25
C ASN A 26 -30.76 -19.97 -32.35
N PRO A 27 -30.18 -20.63 -33.35
CA PRO A 27 -29.48 -19.97 -34.45
C PRO A 27 -30.36 -19.03 -35.28
N ASN A 28 -31.68 -19.16 -35.18
CA ASN A 28 -32.68 -18.33 -35.87
C ASN A 28 -33.29 -17.27 -34.92
N CYS A 29 -32.67 -16.95 -33.80
CA CYS A 29 -33.17 -15.97 -32.85
C CYS A 29 -33.26 -14.57 -33.49
N GLU A 30 -34.43 -13.94 -33.40
CA GLU A 30 -34.73 -12.60 -33.92
C GLU A 30 -35.28 -11.63 -32.86
N LEU A 31 -35.07 -11.96 -31.56
CA LEU A 31 -35.69 -11.24 -30.44
C LEU A 31 -35.21 -9.82 -30.26
N CYS A 32 -33.98 -9.48 -30.67
CA CYS A 32 -33.46 -8.12 -30.51
C CYS A 32 -32.61 -7.68 -31.71
N SER A 33 -32.28 -6.39 -31.80
CA SER A 33 -31.51 -5.81 -32.91
C SER A 33 -30.10 -6.38 -33.09
N ARG A 34 -29.51 -7.07 -32.07
CA ARG A 34 -28.18 -7.68 -32.15
C ARG A 34 -28.11 -8.84 -33.15
N HIS A 35 -29.18 -9.61 -33.29
CA HIS A 35 -29.23 -10.74 -34.23
C HIS A 35 -28.87 -10.37 -35.67
N LYS A 36 -29.20 -9.14 -36.11
CA LYS A 36 -28.91 -8.65 -37.47
C LYS A 36 -27.44 -8.52 -37.80
N LYS A 37 -26.57 -8.41 -36.76
CA LYS A 37 -25.15 -8.16 -36.92
C LYS A 37 -24.27 -9.29 -36.38
N ALA A 38 -24.82 -10.21 -35.59
CA ALA A 38 -24.11 -11.35 -35.05
C ALA A 38 -23.92 -12.42 -36.13
N LYS A 39 -22.72 -13.00 -36.20
CA LYS A 39 -22.41 -14.14 -37.07
C LYS A 39 -22.90 -15.45 -36.45
N SER A 40 -22.70 -15.61 -35.14
CA SER A 40 -23.24 -16.72 -34.35
C SER A 40 -24.35 -16.21 -33.44
N ARG A 41 -25.55 -16.67 -33.66
CA ARG A 41 -26.73 -16.22 -32.91
C ARG A 41 -26.99 -17.13 -31.72
N CYS A 42 -27.36 -16.54 -30.59
CA CYS A 42 -27.81 -17.22 -29.37
C CYS A 42 -26.82 -18.30 -28.87
N LEU A 43 -25.56 -17.92 -28.64
CA LEU A 43 -24.54 -18.81 -28.05
C LEU A 43 -25.00 -19.33 -26.68
N GLY A 44 -24.94 -20.65 -26.51
CA GLY A 44 -25.34 -21.33 -25.28
C GLY A 44 -24.35 -21.19 -24.12
N ALA A 45 -24.72 -21.78 -22.98
CA ALA A 45 -23.79 -21.96 -21.87
C ALA A 45 -22.67 -22.95 -22.24
N ASP A 46 -21.48 -22.72 -21.73
CA ASP A 46 -20.35 -23.65 -21.84
C ASP A 46 -20.33 -24.59 -20.62
N GLU A 47 -20.65 -25.85 -20.86
CA GLU A 47 -20.67 -26.92 -19.87
C GLU A 47 -19.33 -27.65 -19.73
N GLY A 48 -18.31 -27.23 -20.47
CA GLY A 48 -17.00 -27.90 -20.49
C GLY A 48 -16.27 -28.01 -19.15
N SER A 49 -16.57 -27.12 -18.22
CA SER A 49 -15.99 -27.11 -16.85
C SER A 49 -16.80 -27.90 -15.82
N LEU A 50 -17.98 -28.43 -16.15
CA LEU A 50 -18.70 -29.34 -15.23
C LEU A 50 -17.92 -30.61 -14.89
N VAL A 51 -16.89 -30.93 -15.66
CA VAL A 51 -16.06 -32.15 -15.50
C VAL A 51 -14.91 -31.95 -14.50
N SER A 52 -14.56 -30.70 -14.13
CA SER A 52 -13.33 -30.39 -13.37
C SER A 52 -13.52 -30.17 -11.87
N GLY A 53 -14.75 -30.16 -11.35
CA GLY A 53 -15.03 -29.88 -9.94
C GLY A 53 -15.67 -31.04 -9.17
N ASP A 54 -15.80 -30.89 -7.85
CA ASP A 54 -16.53 -31.83 -6.99
C ASP A 54 -18.03 -31.78 -7.30
N THR A 55 -18.52 -32.75 -8.07
CA THR A 55 -19.90 -32.85 -8.52
C THR A 55 -20.93 -33.06 -7.40
N SER A 56 -20.50 -33.30 -6.17
CA SER A 56 -21.39 -33.33 -4.98
C SER A 56 -21.79 -31.91 -4.53
N LYS A 57 -21.13 -30.87 -5.02
CA LYS A 57 -21.42 -29.47 -4.70
C LYS A 57 -22.31 -28.83 -5.75
N SER A 58 -23.16 -27.88 -5.32
CA SER A 58 -23.92 -27.04 -6.26
C SER A 58 -22.97 -26.26 -7.19
N PRO A 59 -23.22 -26.25 -8.49
CA PRO A 59 -22.36 -25.54 -9.44
C PRO A 59 -22.39 -24.04 -9.20
N ILE A 60 -21.28 -23.39 -9.54
CA ILE A 60 -21.16 -21.95 -9.61
C ILE A 60 -21.44 -21.52 -11.05
N VAL A 61 -22.24 -20.48 -11.24
CA VAL A 61 -22.49 -19.91 -12.58
C VAL A 61 -21.73 -18.61 -12.74
N VAL A 62 -20.97 -18.50 -13.81
CA VAL A 62 -20.26 -17.29 -14.23
C VAL A 62 -21.00 -16.69 -15.40
N VAL A 63 -21.43 -15.43 -15.26
CA VAL A 63 -22.17 -14.71 -16.29
C VAL A 63 -21.30 -13.60 -16.88
N PHE A 64 -21.05 -13.64 -18.18
CA PHE A 64 -20.40 -12.57 -18.94
C PHE A 64 -21.44 -11.64 -19.57
N PRO A 65 -21.09 -10.39 -19.96
CA PRO A 65 -22.04 -9.42 -20.51
C PRO A 65 -22.72 -9.90 -21.81
N SER A 66 -21.92 -10.28 -22.78
CA SER A 66 -22.32 -10.82 -24.08
C SER A 66 -21.10 -11.49 -24.74
N PRO A 67 -21.32 -12.36 -25.78
CA PRO A 67 -20.22 -12.93 -26.53
C PRO A 67 -19.29 -11.83 -27.09
N SER A 68 -18.01 -12.10 -27.13
CA SER A 68 -17.01 -11.25 -27.77
C SER A 68 -17.12 -11.38 -29.33
N ARG A 69 -16.30 -10.58 -30.02
CA ARG A 69 -16.19 -10.72 -31.49
C ARG A 69 -15.54 -12.08 -31.86
N ILE A 70 -14.64 -12.59 -31.03
CA ILE A 70 -13.97 -13.88 -31.26
C ILE A 70 -14.97 -15.01 -31.10
N ASP A 71 -15.77 -15.00 -30.03
CA ASP A 71 -16.85 -15.98 -29.80
C ASP A 71 -17.86 -15.99 -30.94
N ASP A 72 -18.23 -14.80 -31.42
CA ASP A 72 -19.18 -14.62 -32.54
C ASP A 72 -18.62 -15.18 -33.85
N VAL A 73 -17.33 -15.03 -34.12
CA VAL A 73 -16.70 -15.54 -35.34
C VAL A 73 -16.43 -17.03 -35.28
N SER A 74 -16.01 -17.55 -34.15
CA SER A 74 -15.68 -18.97 -33.94
C SER A 74 -16.93 -19.85 -33.73
N GLY A 75 -18.04 -19.25 -33.26
CA GLY A 75 -19.20 -19.98 -32.78
C GLY A 75 -18.99 -20.74 -31.47
N ILE A 76 -17.85 -20.51 -30.81
CA ILE A 76 -17.44 -21.14 -29.55
C ILE A 76 -17.63 -20.16 -28.38
N SER A 77 -18.37 -20.56 -27.36
CA SER A 77 -18.61 -19.74 -26.18
C SER A 77 -17.34 -19.55 -25.36
N CYS A 78 -17.13 -18.33 -24.84
CA CYS A 78 -16.03 -17.97 -23.93
C CYS A 78 -14.62 -18.26 -24.48
N SER A 79 -14.42 -18.11 -25.78
CA SER A 79 -13.14 -18.34 -26.46
C SER A 79 -12.23 -17.10 -26.55
N ASP A 80 -12.72 -15.92 -26.17
CA ASP A 80 -11.95 -14.67 -26.13
C ASP A 80 -10.88 -14.72 -25.03
N SER A 81 -9.71 -14.13 -25.32
CA SER A 81 -8.56 -14.14 -24.39
C SER A 81 -8.85 -13.51 -23.02
N ALA A 82 -9.69 -12.46 -22.97
CA ALA A 82 -10.10 -11.84 -21.71
C ALA A 82 -11.03 -12.77 -20.89
N PHE A 83 -11.94 -13.48 -21.58
CA PHE A 83 -12.82 -14.45 -20.93
C PHE A 83 -12.06 -15.71 -20.52
N MET A 84 -11.17 -16.22 -21.35
CA MET A 84 -10.30 -17.36 -21.02
C MET A 84 -9.41 -17.05 -19.79
N MET A 85 -8.84 -15.84 -19.70
CA MET A 85 -8.07 -15.42 -18.55
C MET A 85 -8.89 -15.46 -17.25
N VAL A 86 -10.13 -14.95 -17.28
CA VAL A 86 -11.03 -15.01 -16.13
C VAL A 86 -11.38 -16.46 -15.80
N ARG A 87 -11.68 -17.26 -16.83
CA ARG A 87 -12.00 -18.67 -16.72
C ARG A 87 -10.87 -19.45 -16.03
N ASP A 88 -9.63 -19.32 -16.50
CA ASP A 88 -8.46 -19.98 -15.92
C ASP A 88 -8.31 -19.64 -14.43
N TRP A 89 -8.57 -18.39 -14.05
CA TRP A 89 -8.50 -17.98 -12.66
C TRP A 89 -9.63 -18.54 -11.81
N VAL A 90 -10.87 -18.47 -12.32
CA VAL A 90 -12.04 -19.02 -11.61
C VAL A 90 -11.88 -20.53 -11.43
N ASP A 91 -11.53 -21.26 -12.47
CA ASP A 91 -11.32 -22.70 -12.43
C ASP A 91 -10.19 -23.11 -11.47
N SER A 92 -9.17 -22.25 -11.31
CA SER A 92 -8.04 -22.52 -10.42
C SER A 92 -8.35 -22.41 -8.93
N PHE A 93 -9.39 -21.64 -8.54
CA PHE A 93 -9.69 -21.41 -7.11
C PHE A 93 -11.04 -22.01 -6.66
N VAL A 94 -11.94 -22.32 -7.58
CA VAL A 94 -13.25 -22.88 -7.25
C VAL A 94 -13.18 -24.41 -7.18
N GLY A 95 -13.41 -24.95 -6.00
CA GLY A 95 -13.47 -26.41 -5.81
C GLY A 95 -14.85 -27.03 -6.09
N ALA A 96 -15.70 -26.38 -6.92
CA ALA A 96 -17.02 -26.83 -7.34
C ALA A 96 -17.13 -26.76 -8.86
N PRO A 97 -18.08 -27.47 -9.51
CA PRO A 97 -18.33 -27.35 -10.94
C PRO A 97 -18.67 -25.89 -11.33
N VAL A 98 -18.14 -25.41 -12.45
CA VAL A 98 -18.39 -24.05 -12.93
C VAL A 98 -19.08 -24.10 -14.29
N VAL A 99 -20.10 -23.27 -14.49
CA VAL A 99 -20.82 -23.06 -15.76
C VAL A 99 -20.63 -21.63 -16.21
N TYR A 100 -20.23 -21.42 -17.45
CA TYR A 100 -20.03 -20.11 -18.05
C TYR A 100 -21.18 -19.81 -19.02
N THR A 101 -21.78 -18.62 -18.87
CA THR A 101 -22.92 -18.20 -19.74
C THR A 101 -22.89 -16.68 -19.95
N TYR A 102 -23.88 -16.15 -20.68
CA TYR A 102 -23.96 -14.73 -21.04
C TYR A 102 -25.30 -14.11 -20.61
N GLY A 103 -25.22 -12.82 -20.22
CA GLY A 103 -26.41 -11.98 -20.01
C GLY A 103 -27.18 -11.69 -21.29
N VAL A 104 -26.47 -11.53 -22.43
CA VAL A 104 -27.02 -11.44 -23.79
C VAL A 104 -26.26 -12.41 -24.69
N ARG A 105 -26.97 -13.27 -25.41
CA ARG A 105 -26.38 -14.41 -26.15
C ARG A 105 -25.89 -14.12 -27.56
N CYS A 106 -25.94 -12.88 -28.02
CA CYS A 106 -25.45 -12.46 -29.33
C CYS A 106 -24.44 -11.34 -29.21
N HIS A 107 -23.36 -11.41 -29.99
CA HIS A 107 -22.41 -10.31 -30.11
C HIS A 107 -23.04 -9.08 -30.75
N GLY A 108 -22.56 -7.88 -30.39
CA GLY A 108 -22.96 -6.63 -31.05
C GLY A 108 -21.88 -5.53 -30.79
N PRO A 109 -21.75 -4.60 -31.74
CA PRO A 109 -20.66 -3.62 -31.75
C PRO A 109 -20.78 -2.49 -30.70
N ARG A 110 -21.90 -2.44 -29.98
CA ARG A 110 -22.16 -1.43 -28.94
C ARG A 110 -22.38 -2.11 -27.59
N ALA A 111 -22.29 -1.30 -26.52
CA ALA A 111 -22.64 -1.74 -25.17
C ALA A 111 -24.05 -2.37 -25.12
N VAL A 112 -24.22 -3.33 -24.22
CA VAL A 112 -25.51 -4.01 -24.00
C VAL A 112 -26.51 -3.03 -23.41
N THR A 113 -27.71 -2.96 -24.01
CA THR A 113 -28.81 -2.11 -23.56
C THR A 113 -29.79 -2.86 -22.65
N GLY A 114 -30.52 -2.13 -21.79
CA GLY A 114 -31.54 -2.73 -20.92
C GLY A 114 -32.64 -3.47 -21.68
N ALA A 115 -33.01 -3.02 -22.90
CA ALA A 115 -33.98 -3.73 -23.78
C ALA A 115 -33.41 -5.09 -24.20
N GLN A 116 -32.14 -5.15 -24.62
CA GLN A 116 -31.49 -6.40 -25.03
C GLN A 116 -31.35 -7.40 -23.87
N LEU A 117 -31.08 -6.89 -22.65
CA LEU A 117 -31.11 -7.73 -21.47
C LEU A 117 -32.47 -8.35 -21.19
N ARG A 118 -33.55 -7.57 -21.32
CA ARG A 118 -34.91 -8.09 -21.13
C ARG A 118 -35.25 -9.19 -22.15
N GLU A 119 -34.94 -8.96 -23.42
CA GLU A 119 -35.22 -9.92 -24.50
C GLU A 119 -34.43 -11.24 -24.36
N CYS A 120 -33.17 -11.20 -23.87
CA CYS A 120 -32.37 -12.39 -23.69
C CYS A 120 -32.57 -13.08 -22.32
N ARG A 121 -33.25 -12.44 -21.38
CA ARG A 121 -33.45 -12.94 -20.02
C ARG A 121 -34.04 -14.37 -19.93
N PRO A 122 -35.02 -14.79 -20.76
CA PRO A 122 -35.53 -16.16 -20.67
C PRO A 122 -34.47 -17.24 -20.84
N TYR A 123 -33.45 -16.99 -21.68
CA TYR A 123 -32.35 -17.94 -21.89
C TYR A 123 -31.42 -18.01 -20.67
N LEU A 124 -31.06 -16.85 -20.06
CA LEU A 124 -30.30 -16.83 -18.83
C LEU A 124 -31.07 -17.46 -17.66
N ALA A 125 -32.36 -17.15 -17.55
CA ALA A 125 -33.23 -17.74 -16.54
C ALA A 125 -33.31 -19.28 -16.64
N HIS A 126 -33.31 -19.80 -17.86
CA HIS A 126 -33.26 -21.24 -18.10
C HIS A 126 -31.94 -21.84 -17.53
N ASP A 127 -30.78 -21.27 -17.90
CA ASP A 127 -29.49 -21.76 -17.39
C ASP A 127 -29.47 -21.73 -15.86
N LEU A 128 -29.89 -20.61 -15.25
CA LEU A 128 -29.89 -20.45 -13.80
C LEU A 128 -30.82 -21.44 -13.07
N LYS A 129 -31.99 -21.74 -13.68
CA LYS A 129 -32.91 -22.76 -13.16
C LYS A 129 -32.36 -24.17 -13.35
N GLN A 130 -31.77 -24.46 -14.52
CA GLN A 130 -31.16 -25.77 -14.82
C GLN A 130 -30.06 -26.13 -13.84
N TYR A 131 -29.14 -25.18 -13.54
CA TYR A 131 -27.98 -25.44 -12.71
C TYR A 131 -28.22 -25.14 -11.23
N SER A 132 -29.25 -24.42 -10.85
CA SER A 132 -29.65 -24.06 -9.49
C SER A 132 -28.44 -23.64 -8.62
N PRO A 133 -27.64 -22.62 -9.03
CA PRO A 133 -26.44 -22.23 -8.33
C PRO A 133 -26.77 -21.59 -7.00
N LYS A 134 -25.88 -21.75 -6.00
CA LYS A 134 -25.93 -20.96 -4.76
C LYS A 134 -25.27 -19.60 -4.88
N ILE A 135 -24.31 -19.48 -5.81
CA ILE A 135 -23.56 -18.25 -6.09
C ILE A 135 -23.42 -18.08 -7.60
N ILE A 136 -23.63 -16.84 -8.06
CA ILE A 136 -23.42 -16.39 -9.44
C ILE A 136 -22.33 -15.31 -9.41
N TYR A 137 -21.30 -15.46 -10.24
CA TYR A 137 -20.33 -14.41 -10.52
C TYR A 137 -20.71 -13.66 -11.79
N ALA A 138 -21.14 -12.41 -11.66
CA ALA A 138 -21.57 -11.58 -12.78
C ALA A 138 -20.47 -10.59 -13.18
N PHE A 139 -19.74 -10.86 -14.26
CA PHE A 139 -18.62 -10.07 -14.74
C PHE A 139 -19.08 -8.85 -15.57
N GLY A 140 -18.89 -7.65 -15.00
CA GLY A 140 -19.32 -6.40 -15.59
C GLY A 140 -20.78 -6.04 -15.30
N ASN A 141 -21.08 -4.74 -15.39
CA ASN A 141 -22.40 -4.20 -15.03
C ASN A 141 -23.56 -4.79 -15.86
N ALA A 142 -23.34 -5.10 -17.13
CA ALA A 142 -24.39 -5.69 -17.97
C ALA A 142 -24.74 -7.13 -17.54
N ALA A 143 -23.72 -7.95 -17.19
CA ALA A 143 -23.96 -9.29 -16.65
C ALA A 143 -24.70 -9.23 -15.31
N TYR A 144 -24.29 -8.33 -14.41
CA TYR A 144 -24.97 -8.12 -13.14
C TYR A 144 -26.45 -7.72 -13.33
N LYS A 145 -26.71 -6.74 -14.19
CA LYS A 145 -28.09 -6.32 -14.53
C LYS A 145 -28.94 -7.42 -15.20
N ALA A 146 -28.30 -8.31 -15.92
CA ALA A 146 -29.00 -9.47 -16.50
C ALA A 146 -29.58 -10.39 -15.43
N VAL A 147 -28.85 -10.57 -14.33
CA VAL A 147 -29.23 -11.45 -13.21
C VAL A 147 -30.18 -10.73 -12.25
N VAL A 148 -29.77 -9.55 -11.74
CA VAL A 148 -30.46 -8.87 -10.63
C VAL A 148 -31.60 -7.98 -11.12
N GLY A 149 -31.48 -7.37 -12.29
CA GLY A 149 -32.49 -6.48 -12.88
C GLY A 149 -31.92 -5.23 -13.53
N SER A 150 -32.65 -4.62 -14.45
CA SER A 150 -32.16 -3.50 -15.29
C SER A 150 -31.85 -2.22 -14.50
N ASN A 151 -32.45 -2.01 -13.35
CA ASN A 151 -32.26 -0.82 -12.51
C ASN A 151 -31.14 -1.00 -11.47
N ALA A 152 -30.57 -2.22 -11.33
CA ALA A 152 -29.52 -2.49 -10.38
C ALA A 152 -28.18 -1.86 -10.82
N SER A 153 -27.40 -1.41 -9.85
CA SER A 153 -26.02 -0.93 -10.04
C SER A 153 -25.05 -1.95 -9.45
N ALA A 154 -24.05 -2.35 -10.23
CA ALA A 154 -23.04 -3.29 -9.78
C ALA A 154 -22.05 -2.60 -8.83
N ARG A 155 -21.90 -3.13 -7.61
CA ARG A 155 -20.81 -2.79 -6.69
C ARG A 155 -19.81 -3.94 -6.74
N VAL A 156 -18.68 -3.72 -7.38
CA VAL A 156 -17.68 -4.76 -7.63
C VAL A 156 -17.22 -5.43 -6.33
N HIS A 157 -17.18 -6.78 -6.33
CA HIS A 157 -16.88 -7.63 -5.17
C HIS A 157 -17.90 -7.55 -4.02
N SER A 158 -19.11 -7.02 -4.26
CA SER A 158 -20.22 -7.08 -3.32
C SER A 158 -21.20 -8.20 -3.66
N TYR A 159 -21.92 -8.67 -2.64
CA TYR A 159 -22.97 -9.67 -2.78
C TYR A 159 -24.34 -9.00 -2.85
N SER A 160 -25.22 -9.57 -3.67
CA SER A 160 -26.64 -9.21 -3.72
C SER A 160 -27.49 -10.48 -3.77
N TRP A 161 -28.65 -10.44 -3.15
CA TRP A 161 -29.58 -11.58 -3.21
C TRP A 161 -30.43 -11.50 -4.46
N ALA A 162 -30.43 -12.55 -5.24
CA ALA A 162 -31.32 -12.72 -6.39
C ALA A 162 -32.50 -13.63 -6.02
N GLY A 163 -33.59 -13.05 -5.51
CA GLY A 163 -34.74 -13.78 -4.95
C GLY A 163 -35.37 -14.78 -5.90
N ASN A 164 -35.46 -14.46 -7.20
CA ASN A 164 -36.03 -15.33 -8.22
C ASN A 164 -35.25 -16.64 -8.43
N TYR A 165 -33.98 -16.67 -8.05
CA TYR A 165 -33.12 -17.83 -8.21
C TYR A 165 -32.65 -18.41 -6.86
N SER A 166 -33.07 -17.82 -5.74
CA SER A 166 -32.67 -18.21 -4.38
C SER A 166 -31.16 -18.36 -4.23
N CYS A 167 -30.40 -17.43 -4.80
CA CYS A 167 -28.94 -17.45 -4.78
C CYS A 167 -28.34 -16.06 -4.59
N TYR A 168 -27.08 -16.03 -4.22
CA TYR A 168 -26.29 -14.79 -4.17
C TYR A 168 -25.62 -14.48 -5.50
N VAL A 169 -25.60 -13.21 -5.87
CA VAL A 169 -24.90 -12.70 -7.04
C VAL A 169 -23.74 -11.84 -6.57
N VAL A 170 -22.54 -12.13 -7.02
CA VAL A 170 -21.35 -11.33 -6.77
C VAL A 170 -21.05 -10.50 -8.01
N ALA A 171 -21.06 -9.18 -7.87
CA ALA A 171 -20.66 -8.29 -8.95
C ALA A 171 -19.13 -8.34 -9.13
N MET A 172 -18.67 -8.61 -10.33
CA MET A 172 -17.26 -8.76 -10.69
C MET A 172 -16.84 -7.69 -11.70
N PRO A 173 -15.53 -7.33 -11.76
CA PRO A 173 -15.04 -6.40 -12.78
C PRO A 173 -15.32 -6.88 -14.21
N ASP A 174 -15.40 -5.95 -15.18
CA ASP A 174 -15.54 -6.33 -16.60
C ASP A 174 -14.26 -7.05 -17.07
N PRO A 175 -14.36 -8.17 -17.80
CA PRO A 175 -13.19 -8.92 -18.27
C PRO A 175 -12.21 -8.08 -19.11
N ASN A 176 -12.72 -7.15 -19.93
CA ASN A 176 -11.88 -6.27 -20.73
C ASN A 176 -11.12 -5.26 -19.84
N ASP A 177 -11.75 -4.77 -18.77
CA ASP A 177 -11.07 -3.94 -17.78
C ASP A 177 -9.93 -4.70 -17.10
N LEU A 178 -10.16 -5.97 -16.74
CA LEU A 178 -9.13 -6.84 -16.18
C LEU A 178 -7.98 -7.11 -17.16
N ALA A 179 -8.27 -7.25 -18.44
CA ALA A 179 -7.26 -7.46 -19.47
C ALA A 179 -6.38 -6.21 -19.70
N THR A 180 -6.97 -5.02 -19.63
CA THR A 180 -6.31 -3.74 -20.00
C THR A 180 -5.80 -2.95 -18.80
N ASN A 181 -6.40 -3.08 -17.62
CA ASN A 181 -6.04 -2.32 -16.40
C ASN A 181 -5.30 -3.21 -15.39
N SER A 182 -3.99 -3.00 -15.25
CA SER A 182 -3.14 -3.79 -14.36
C SER A 182 -3.52 -3.66 -12.87
N THR A 183 -4.00 -2.49 -12.44
CA THR A 183 -4.42 -2.27 -11.04
C THR A 183 -5.66 -3.10 -10.71
N LYS A 184 -6.74 -2.98 -11.50
CA LYS A 184 -7.96 -3.79 -11.32
C LYS A 184 -7.68 -5.29 -11.40
N ARG A 185 -6.77 -5.70 -12.31
CA ARG A 185 -6.34 -7.09 -12.43
C ARG A 185 -5.62 -7.59 -11.18
N ASN A 186 -4.75 -6.79 -10.59
CA ASN A 186 -4.03 -7.17 -9.39
C ASN A 186 -4.97 -7.24 -8.17
N GLU A 187 -5.89 -6.29 -8.02
CA GLU A 187 -6.94 -6.32 -6.99
C GLU A 187 -7.79 -7.60 -7.11
N PHE A 188 -8.27 -7.89 -8.31
CA PHE A 188 -9.04 -9.08 -8.59
C PHE A 188 -8.26 -10.36 -8.24
N LYS A 189 -7.02 -10.50 -8.71
CA LYS A 189 -6.17 -11.66 -8.40
C LYS A 189 -5.96 -11.85 -6.90
N GLU A 190 -5.79 -10.76 -6.17
CA GLU A 190 -5.56 -10.81 -4.73
C GLU A 190 -6.81 -11.34 -3.99
N ILE A 191 -7.99 -10.84 -4.33
CA ILE A 191 -9.26 -11.31 -3.75
C ILE A 191 -9.46 -12.80 -4.05
N PHE A 192 -9.25 -13.21 -5.29
CA PHE A 192 -9.39 -14.62 -5.69
C PHE A 192 -8.35 -15.53 -5.04
N ARG A 193 -7.12 -15.04 -4.83
CA ARG A 193 -6.07 -15.77 -4.11
C ARG A 193 -6.48 -16.09 -2.67
N VAL A 194 -7.05 -15.11 -1.98
CA VAL A 194 -7.53 -15.31 -0.60
C VAL A 194 -8.69 -16.32 -0.58
N TRP A 195 -9.62 -16.19 -1.49
CA TRP A 195 -10.74 -17.14 -1.61
C TRP A 195 -10.27 -18.56 -1.92
N HIS A 196 -9.26 -18.71 -2.80
CA HIS A 196 -8.65 -20.01 -3.08
C HIS A 196 -8.03 -20.64 -1.81
N ASN A 197 -7.23 -19.87 -1.06
CA ASN A 197 -6.59 -20.33 0.17
C ASN A 197 -7.62 -20.71 1.24
N ALA A 198 -8.75 -20.03 1.29
CA ALA A 198 -9.86 -20.34 2.17
C ALA A 198 -10.71 -21.55 1.72
N GLY A 199 -10.44 -22.09 0.53
CA GLY A 199 -11.20 -23.19 -0.08
C GLY A 199 -12.64 -22.84 -0.49
N SER A 200 -13.03 -21.58 -0.39
CA SER A 200 -14.35 -21.07 -0.81
C SER A 200 -14.34 -19.55 -0.92
N PRO A 201 -15.24 -18.95 -1.75
CA PRO A 201 -15.47 -17.53 -1.71
C PRO A 201 -15.91 -17.04 -0.33
N ALA A 202 -15.63 -15.79 0.00
CA ALA A 202 -16.11 -15.17 1.23
C ALA A 202 -17.64 -15.31 1.34
N LYS A 203 -18.12 -15.59 2.55
CA LYS A 203 -19.57 -15.64 2.81
C LYS A 203 -20.18 -14.26 2.57
N PRO A 204 -21.39 -14.19 1.97
CA PRO A 204 -22.06 -12.90 1.82
C PRO A 204 -22.29 -12.26 3.20
N PRO A 205 -22.08 -10.95 3.35
CA PRO A 205 -22.45 -10.24 4.56
C PRO A 205 -23.98 -10.28 4.73
N ARG A 206 -24.45 -10.18 5.97
CA ARG A 206 -25.86 -9.92 6.23
C ARG A 206 -26.23 -8.50 5.82
N ASN A 207 -27.52 -8.22 5.61
CA ASN A 207 -27.99 -6.85 5.41
C ASN A 207 -27.71 -6.04 6.67
N GLY A 208 -26.91 -5.01 6.52
CA GLY A 208 -26.57 -4.09 7.59
C GLY A 208 -27.18 -2.71 7.38
N LYS A 209 -27.21 -1.89 8.44
CA LYS A 209 -27.76 -0.55 8.41
C LYS A 209 -26.75 0.47 8.94
N ALA A 210 -26.75 1.68 8.35
CA ALA A 210 -26.20 2.85 9.00
C ALA A 210 -27.32 3.52 9.77
N ILE A 211 -27.20 3.55 11.09
CA ILE A 211 -28.16 4.14 12.01
C ILE A 211 -27.63 5.51 12.39
N ILE A 212 -28.30 6.57 11.93
CA ILE A 212 -27.97 7.93 12.33
C ILE A 212 -28.44 8.11 13.79
N VAL A 213 -27.53 8.52 14.66
CA VAL A 213 -27.79 8.72 16.08
C VAL A 213 -28.23 10.19 16.28
N ASP A 214 -29.51 10.42 16.19
CA ASP A 214 -30.16 11.76 16.25
C ASP A 214 -30.96 12.02 17.54
N ASN A 215 -30.93 11.07 18.48
CA ASN A 215 -31.58 11.22 19.78
C ASN A 215 -30.87 10.37 20.85
N ILE A 216 -31.14 10.70 22.13
CA ILE A 216 -30.45 10.10 23.29
C ILE A 216 -30.75 8.62 23.50
N GLU A 217 -31.94 8.14 23.10
CA GLU A 217 -32.29 6.71 23.18
C GLU A 217 -31.43 5.92 22.20
N ALA A 218 -31.29 6.42 20.99
CA ALA A 218 -30.40 5.82 19.96
C ALA A 218 -28.93 5.85 20.41
N ALA A 219 -28.46 6.94 21.02
CA ALA A 219 -27.09 7.07 21.52
C ALA A 219 -26.80 6.05 22.64
N ASN A 220 -27.70 5.90 23.61
CA ASN A 220 -27.56 4.91 24.68
C ASN A 220 -27.65 3.48 24.14
N SER A 221 -28.55 3.20 23.20
CA SER A 221 -28.67 1.90 22.55
C SER A 221 -27.40 1.54 21.76
N ALA A 222 -26.79 2.52 21.08
CA ALA A 222 -25.51 2.33 20.40
C ALA A 222 -24.40 1.97 21.39
N PHE A 223 -24.27 2.70 22.50
CA PHE A 223 -23.30 2.39 23.55
C PHE A 223 -23.48 0.96 24.10
N ASP A 224 -24.72 0.59 24.44
CA ASP A 224 -25.04 -0.74 24.95
C ASP A 224 -24.76 -1.87 23.98
N ALA A 225 -24.93 -1.62 22.68
CA ALA A 225 -24.64 -2.60 21.65
C ALA A 225 -23.14 -2.74 21.38
N LEU A 226 -22.41 -1.62 21.37
CA LEU A 226 -21.00 -1.55 21.03
C LEU A 226 -20.09 -2.00 22.17
N SER A 227 -20.40 -1.61 23.44
CA SER A 227 -19.63 -1.98 24.61
C SER A 227 -19.58 -3.49 24.89
N LYS A 228 -20.50 -4.27 24.31
CA LYS A 228 -20.55 -5.74 24.39
C LYS A 228 -19.76 -6.43 23.30
N GLN A 229 -19.18 -5.70 22.35
CA GLN A 229 -18.38 -6.26 21.26
C GLN A 229 -16.97 -6.60 21.74
N PRO A 230 -16.30 -7.60 21.13
CA PRO A 230 -14.89 -7.90 21.44
C PRO A 230 -13.94 -6.73 21.20
N PHE A 231 -14.28 -5.90 20.23
CA PHE A 231 -13.68 -4.60 19.92
C PHE A 231 -14.69 -3.76 19.15
N VAL A 232 -14.46 -2.46 19.09
CA VAL A 232 -15.24 -1.50 18.31
C VAL A 232 -14.37 -0.94 17.18
N ALA A 233 -14.80 -1.12 15.94
CA ALA A 233 -14.21 -0.44 14.79
C ALA A 233 -14.84 0.93 14.64
N PHE A 234 -14.01 1.94 14.33
CA PHE A 234 -14.46 3.29 14.07
C PHE A 234 -13.78 3.89 12.84
N ASP A 235 -14.42 4.87 12.25
CA ASP A 235 -13.96 5.60 11.07
C ASP A 235 -14.51 7.03 11.12
N VAL A 236 -13.76 8.02 10.63
CA VAL A 236 -14.17 9.43 10.60
C VAL A 236 -14.09 10.00 9.21
N GLU A 237 -15.04 10.90 8.88
CA GLU A 237 -14.96 11.76 7.72
C GLU A 237 -14.75 13.21 8.16
N THR A 238 -13.85 13.93 7.46
CA THR A 238 -13.41 15.26 7.84
C THR A 238 -13.60 16.28 6.72
N TYR A 239 -13.60 17.54 7.09
CA TYR A 239 -13.47 18.68 6.20
C TYR A 239 -12.18 19.42 6.50
N GLY A 240 -11.45 19.80 5.43
CA GLY A 240 -10.22 20.55 5.57
C GLY A 240 -8.97 19.66 5.74
N ARG A 241 -7.81 20.31 5.75
CA ARG A 241 -6.50 19.69 5.97
C ARG A 241 -6.10 19.89 7.43
N ARG A 242 -5.99 18.81 8.16
CA ARG A 242 -5.47 18.82 9.52
C ARG A 242 -4.15 19.59 9.59
N PHE A 243 -3.93 20.43 10.61
CA PHE A 243 -2.78 21.31 10.83
C PHE A 243 -2.67 22.55 9.90
N TYR A 244 -3.43 22.63 8.81
CA TYR A 244 -3.26 23.66 7.80
C TYR A 244 -4.47 24.59 7.67
N ASP A 245 -5.64 24.15 8.08
CA ASP A 245 -6.90 24.87 7.90
C ASP A 245 -7.56 25.14 9.25
N ASP A 246 -7.88 26.41 9.52
CA ASP A 246 -8.49 26.86 10.79
C ASP A 246 -9.94 26.34 10.95
N ASP A 247 -10.60 25.97 9.85
CA ASP A 247 -11.96 25.44 9.80
C ASP A 247 -11.99 23.88 9.71
N TYR A 248 -10.88 23.23 10.06
CA TYR A 248 -10.81 21.78 10.13
C TYR A 248 -11.81 21.20 11.12
N LYS A 249 -12.62 20.23 10.70
CA LYS A 249 -13.67 19.64 11.53
C LYS A 249 -14.02 18.21 11.14
N LEU A 250 -14.67 17.49 12.06
CA LEU A 250 -15.32 16.22 11.80
C LEU A 250 -16.68 16.46 11.12
N LEU A 251 -16.92 15.77 10.01
CA LEU A 251 -18.24 15.70 9.36
C LEU A 251 -19.08 14.55 9.90
N SER A 252 -18.43 13.44 10.24
CA SER A 252 -19.09 12.27 10.84
C SER A 252 -18.09 11.39 11.57
N ILE A 253 -18.59 10.62 12.53
CA ILE A 253 -17.91 9.49 13.16
C ILE A 253 -18.85 8.30 13.17
N ALA A 254 -18.36 7.13 12.77
CA ALA A 254 -19.13 5.89 12.73
C ALA A 254 -18.46 4.80 13.54
N PHE A 255 -19.27 3.97 14.19
CA PHE A 255 -18.83 2.83 14.99
C PHE A 255 -19.56 1.55 14.57
N SER A 256 -18.84 0.42 14.55
CA SER A 256 -19.42 -0.91 14.33
C SER A 256 -18.65 -1.98 15.11
N GLY A 257 -19.30 -3.08 15.44
CA GLY A 257 -18.66 -4.23 16.07
C GLY A 257 -18.48 -5.40 15.10
N PRO A 258 -17.52 -6.32 15.34
CA PRO A 258 -17.25 -7.44 14.43
C PRO A 258 -18.41 -8.46 14.35
N LYS A 259 -19.25 -8.53 15.37
CA LYS A 259 -20.44 -9.40 15.42
C LYS A 259 -21.72 -8.67 15.00
N SER A 260 -21.64 -7.39 14.67
CA SER A 260 -22.76 -6.59 14.16
C SER A 260 -22.65 -6.43 12.64
N ASP A 261 -23.78 -6.29 11.98
CA ASP A 261 -23.87 -5.83 10.60
C ASP A 261 -24.31 -4.37 10.51
N ASP A 262 -24.63 -3.74 11.65
CA ASP A 262 -25.06 -2.36 11.77
C ASP A 262 -23.90 -1.45 12.19
N ALA A 263 -23.93 -0.20 11.75
CA ALA A 263 -23.08 0.89 12.22
C ALA A 263 -23.92 2.00 12.82
N TYR A 264 -23.42 2.65 13.86
CA TYR A 264 -23.98 3.83 14.47
C TYR A 264 -23.16 5.04 14.05
N VAL A 265 -23.86 6.09 13.55
CA VAL A 265 -23.19 7.25 12.91
C VAL A 265 -23.66 8.53 13.58
N TRP A 266 -22.71 9.30 14.11
CA TRP A 266 -22.91 10.69 14.55
C TRP A 266 -22.43 11.61 13.43
N LEU A 267 -23.30 12.49 12.96
CA LEU A 267 -22.97 13.56 12.03
C LEU A 267 -22.50 14.82 12.77
N GLU A 268 -21.97 15.80 12.06
CA GLU A 268 -21.38 17.04 12.61
C GLU A 268 -22.29 17.71 13.67
N GLU A 269 -23.57 17.85 13.37
CA GLU A 269 -24.54 18.44 14.27
C GLU A 269 -24.76 17.65 15.56
N HIS A 270 -24.62 16.32 15.51
CA HIS A 270 -24.73 15.42 16.67
C HIS A 270 -23.44 15.34 17.49
N ILE A 271 -22.28 15.48 16.82
CA ILE A 271 -20.96 15.55 17.48
C ILE A 271 -20.88 16.85 18.32
N SER A 272 -21.50 17.93 17.83
CA SER A 272 -21.50 19.22 18.48
C SER A 272 -22.46 19.32 19.67
N ASP A 273 -23.36 18.35 19.85
CA ASP A 273 -24.26 18.24 21.00
C ASP A 273 -23.61 17.40 22.12
N PRO A 274 -23.16 18.00 23.24
CA PRO A 274 -22.46 17.29 24.31
C PRO A 274 -23.27 16.15 24.94
N VAL A 275 -24.60 16.27 24.99
CA VAL A 275 -25.50 15.27 25.60
C VAL A 275 -25.62 14.06 24.63
N LEU A 276 -25.83 14.36 23.37
CA LEU A 276 -26.01 13.32 22.35
C LEU A 276 -24.71 12.59 22.04
N PHE A 277 -23.56 13.29 22.14
CA PHE A 277 -22.25 12.73 21.85
C PHE A 277 -21.60 12.02 23.05
N GLU A 278 -22.08 12.22 24.30
CA GLU A 278 -21.48 11.61 25.49
C GLU A 278 -21.32 10.08 25.41
N PRO A 279 -22.28 9.27 24.91
CA PRO A 279 -22.08 7.83 24.74
C PRO A 279 -20.95 7.47 23.73
N ALA A 280 -20.79 8.21 22.64
CA ALA A 280 -19.70 8.03 21.70
C ALA A 280 -18.34 8.41 22.30
N LYS A 281 -18.29 9.51 23.06
CA LYS A 281 -17.11 9.94 23.81
C LYS A 281 -16.65 8.85 24.79
N ARG A 282 -17.58 8.24 25.54
CA ARG A 282 -17.26 7.12 26.43
C ARG A 282 -16.68 5.92 25.69
N ILE A 283 -17.15 5.61 24.48
CA ILE A 283 -16.56 4.54 23.64
C ILE A 283 -15.10 4.85 23.32
N LEU A 284 -14.78 6.12 23.03
CA LEU A 284 -13.43 6.54 22.65
C LEU A 284 -12.46 6.60 23.83
N GLU A 285 -12.93 6.99 25.01
CA GLU A 285 -12.11 7.23 26.21
C GLU A 285 -12.02 6.03 27.16
N ASP A 286 -12.97 5.08 27.13
CA ASP A 286 -12.98 3.93 28.04
C ASP A 286 -11.83 2.96 27.72
N PRO A 287 -10.87 2.77 28.66
CA PRO A 287 -9.74 1.87 28.44
C PRO A 287 -10.13 0.39 28.35
N GLN A 288 -11.37 0.02 28.68
CA GLN A 288 -11.89 -1.35 28.57
C GLN A 288 -12.53 -1.65 27.21
N ILE A 289 -12.84 -0.61 26.43
CA ILE A 289 -13.40 -0.76 25.07
C ILE A 289 -12.25 -0.72 24.05
N PHE A 290 -11.89 -1.88 23.51
CA PHE A 290 -10.82 -1.97 22.51
C PHE A 290 -11.24 -1.36 21.18
N LEU A 291 -10.46 -0.41 20.69
CA LEU A 291 -10.71 0.31 19.44
C LEU A 291 -9.84 -0.21 18.29
N VAL A 292 -10.43 -0.30 17.09
CA VAL A 292 -9.74 -0.70 15.87
C VAL A 292 -10.11 0.27 14.74
N GLY A 293 -9.16 0.62 13.88
CA GLY A 293 -9.41 1.47 12.71
C GLY A 293 -8.70 0.97 11.45
N GLN A 294 -8.85 1.72 10.38
CA GLN A 294 -8.15 1.52 9.11
C GLN A 294 -7.20 2.69 8.84
N ASN A 295 -5.92 2.57 9.10
CA ASN A 295 -4.98 3.69 9.19
C ASN A 295 -5.33 4.59 10.39
N VAL A 296 -5.59 3.95 11.50
CA VAL A 296 -6.22 4.50 12.71
C VAL A 296 -5.54 5.73 13.29
N LYS A 297 -4.25 5.94 13.01
CA LYS A 297 -3.53 7.16 13.43
C LYS A 297 -4.14 8.44 12.84
N PHE A 298 -4.76 8.35 11.63
CA PHE A 298 -5.48 9.47 11.02
C PHE A 298 -6.73 9.80 11.82
N ASP A 299 -7.55 8.78 12.11
CA ASP A 299 -8.81 8.94 12.83
C ASP A 299 -8.60 9.47 14.26
N VAL A 300 -7.66 8.86 14.98
CA VAL A 300 -7.28 9.31 16.35
C VAL A 300 -6.79 10.76 16.33
N GLY A 301 -5.93 11.09 15.38
CA GLY A 301 -5.44 12.45 15.25
C GLY A 301 -6.50 13.46 14.85
N ALA A 302 -7.44 13.07 13.97
CA ALA A 302 -8.57 13.90 13.56
C ALA A 302 -9.52 14.19 14.73
N ILE A 303 -9.84 13.18 15.52
CA ILE A 303 -10.68 13.30 16.73
C ILE A 303 -10.00 14.24 17.75
N LYS A 304 -8.70 14.04 17.99
CA LYS A 304 -7.94 14.90 18.94
C LYS A 304 -7.93 16.36 18.49
N GLU A 305 -7.66 16.62 17.21
CA GLU A 305 -7.58 17.97 16.67
C GLU A 305 -8.95 18.67 16.65
N ALA A 306 -10.00 17.99 16.18
CA ALA A 306 -11.30 18.61 15.98
C ALA A 306 -12.11 18.76 17.28
N ILE A 307 -12.01 17.82 18.23
CA ILE A 307 -12.87 17.79 19.42
C ILE A 307 -12.12 17.51 20.74
N GLY A 308 -10.78 17.45 20.74
CA GLY A 308 -9.95 17.37 21.93
C GLY A 308 -9.95 16.03 22.67
N ILE A 309 -10.53 14.96 22.10
CA ILE A 309 -10.66 13.64 22.75
C ILE A 309 -9.43 12.76 22.46
N ASP A 310 -8.92 12.10 23.50
CA ASP A 310 -7.86 11.11 23.41
C ASP A 310 -8.44 9.69 23.34
N CYS A 311 -8.10 8.92 22.31
CA CYS A 311 -8.51 7.53 22.17
C CYS A 311 -7.54 6.61 22.91
N HIS A 312 -7.90 6.14 24.12
CA HIS A 312 -6.97 5.44 25.01
C HIS A 312 -6.76 3.96 24.67
N SER A 313 -7.70 3.29 24.05
CA SER A 313 -7.71 1.82 23.88
C SER A 313 -7.53 1.33 22.47
N VAL A 314 -6.80 2.06 21.62
CA VAL A 314 -6.52 1.58 20.27
C VAL A 314 -5.70 0.30 20.35
N CYS A 315 -6.29 -0.82 19.93
CA CYS A 315 -5.66 -2.14 19.94
C CYS A 315 -5.29 -2.67 18.57
N GLY A 316 -5.84 -2.10 17.48
CA GLY A 316 -5.62 -2.60 16.13
C GLY A 316 -5.71 -1.57 15.02
N ASP A 317 -4.98 -1.83 13.95
CA ASP A 317 -5.02 -1.13 12.67
C ASP A 317 -5.09 -2.16 11.54
N SER A 318 -6.25 -2.27 10.89
CA SER A 318 -6.50 -3.28 9.86
C SER A 318 -5.58 -3.12 8.63
N ARG A 319 -5.11 -1.91 8.36
CA ARG A 319 -4.15 -1.63 7.30
C ARG A 319 -2.76 -2.17 7.64
N VAL A 320 -2.27 -1.88 8.84
CA VAL A 320 -0.97 -2.37 9.32
C VAL A 320 -1.00 -3.88 9.53
N TRP A 321 -2.07 -4.43 10.11
CA TRP A 321 -2.27 -5.87 10.29
C TRP A 321 -2.21 -6.64 8.97
N SER A 322 -2.81 -6.10 7.88
CA SER A 322 -2.67 -6.68 6.54
C SER A 322 -1.22 -6.85 6.13
N LYS A 323 -0.39 -5.82 6.38
CA LYS A 323 1.03 -5.84 6.02
C LYS A 323 1.87 -6.73 6.93
N MET A 324 1.48 -6.92 8.17
CA MET A 324 2.15 -7.85 9.07
C MET A 324 1.89 -9.31 8.73
N LEU A 325 0.66 -9.62 8.28
CA LEU A 325 0.26 -10.95 7.83
C LEU A 325 0.78 -11.27 6.41
N ASP A 326 0.83 -10.26 5.55
CA ASP A 326 1.28 -10.37 4.17
C ASP A 326 1.81 -9.02 3.65
N HIS A 327 3.14 -8.85 3.66
CA HIS A 327 3.80 -7.62 3.25
C HIS A 327 3.51 -7.16 1.81
N ASP A 328 3.21 -8.10 0.92
CA ASP A 328 2.94 -7.81 -0.48
C ASP A 328 1.45 -7.50 -0.72
N GLN A 329 0.57 -7.71 0.29
CA GLN A 329 -0.85 -7.44 0.16
C GLN A 329 -1.14 -5.95 0.01
N MET A 330 -2.03 -5.59 -0.90
CA MET A 330 -2.58 -4.24 -0.98
C MET A 330 -3.48 -3.98 0.24
N ALA A 331 -3.14 -2.96 1.04
CA ALA A 331 -3.77 -2.72 2.34
C ALA A 331 -4.84 -1.60 2.31
N GLY A 332 -5.24 -1.10 1.15
CA GLY A 332 -6.34 -0.14 1.03
C GLY A 332 -7.70 -0.77 1.32
N LEU A 333 -8.60 -0.07 2.03
CA LEU A 333 -9.90 -0.60 2.46
C LEU A 333 -10.74 -1.11 1.28
N ALA A 334 -10.67 -0.48 0.11
CA ALA A 334 -11.35 -0.94 -1.09
C ALA A 334 -10.94 -2.36 -1.54
N VAL A 335 -9.67 -2.76 -1.32
CA VAL A 335 -9.20 -4.12 -1.60
C VAL A 335 -9.59 -5.06 -0.45
N LEU A 336 -9.35 -4.64 0.78
CA LEU A 336 -9.65 -5.44 1.97
C LEU A 336 -11.15 -5.75 2.08
N SER A 337 -12.02 -4.80 1.71
CA SER A 337 -13.47 -5.02 1.66
C SER A 337 -13.86 -6.18 0.74
N GLY A 338 -13.19 -6.32 -0.41
CA GLY A 338 -13.39 -7.45 -1.32
C GLY A 338 -13.06 -8.79 -0.68
N LEU A 339 -12.06 -8.84 0.22
CA LEU A 339 -11.68 -10.08 0.93
C LEU A 339 -12.77 -10.60 1.87
N VAL A 340 -13.62 -9.71 2.37
CA VAL A 340 -14.74 -10.03 3.26
C VAL A 340 -16.11 -9.94 2.55
N GLY A 341 -16.11 -9.81 1.21
CA GLY A 341 -17.33 -9.78 0.40
C GLY A 341 -18.10 -8.45 0.44
N MET A 342 -17.47 -7.37 0.89
CA MET A 342 -18.05 -6.02 1.03
C MET A 342 -17.50 -5.01 0.00
N GLY A 343 -17.02 -5.49 -1.13
CA GLY A 343 -16.48 -4.62 -2.18
C GLY A 343 -17.48 -3.62 -2.73
N GLY A 344 -16.99 -2.52 -3.31
CA GLY A 344 -17.82 -1.51 -3.98
C GLY A 344 -18.63 -0.60 -3.04
N HIS A 345 -18.43 -0.68 -1.74
CA HIS A 345 -19.16 0.14 -0.76
C HIS A 345 -18.95 1.66 -0.94
N LYS A 346 -17.87 2.07 -1.61
CA LYS A 346 -17.55 3.47 -1.92
C LYS A 346 -18.13 3.98 -3.25
N ASP A 347 -18.74 3.11 -4.07
CA ASP A 347 -19.10 3.46 -5.45
C ASP A 347 -20.23 4.51 -5.52
N GLU A 348 -21.15 4.54 -4.54
CA GLU A 348 -22.26 5.50 -4.50
C GLU A 348 -21.76 6.95 -4.29
N ALA A 349 -20.83 7.16 -3.37
CA ALA A 349 -20.28 8.48 -3.10
C ALA A 349 -19.25 8.92 -4.15
N LYS A 350 -18.62 7.97 -4.84
CA LYS A 350 -17.48 8.19 -5.72
C LYS A 350 -17.74 9.21 -6.85
N GLU A 351 -18.91 9.16 -7.47
CA GLU A 351 -19.25 10.08 -8.55
C GLU A 351 -19.39 11.53 -8.02
N ILE A 352 -20.06 11.70 -6.90
CA ILE A 352 -20.24 13.01 -6.24
C ILE A 352 -18.87 13.57 -5.83
N LEU A 353 -18.05 12.77 -5.16
CA LEU A 353 -16.72 13.17 -4.73
C LEU A 353 -15.80 13.54 -5.90
N GLN A 354 -15.87 12.82 -7.03
CA GLN A 354 -15.07 13.14 -8.22
C GLN A 354 -15.55 14.42 -8.93
N LEU A 355 -16.86 14.65 -8.96
CA LEU A 355 -17.43 15.90 -9.51
C LEU A 355 -17.02 17.09 -8.65
N GLU A 356 -17.15 16.98 -7.32
CA GLU A 356 -16.76 18.04 -6.40
C GLU A 356 -15.26 18.33 -6.44
N LYS A 357 -14.42 17.29 -6.48
CA LYS A 357 -12.98 17.44 -6.69
C LYS A 357 -12.67 18.27 -7.94
N LYS A 358 -13.33 17.96 -9.06
CA LYS A 358 -13.15 18.72 -10.30
C LYS A 358 -13.62 20.17 -10.17
N ARG A 359 -14.74 20.39 -9.46
CA ARG A 359 -15.27 21.75 -9.20
C ARG A 359 -14.28 22.56 -8.37
N LEU A 360 -13.75 21.98 -7.29
CA LEU A 360 -12.78 22.64 -6.41
C LEU A 360 -11.49 23.02 -7.18
N ILE A 361 -10.98 22.12 -8.02
CA ILE A 361 -9.81 22.41 -8.86
C ILE A 361 -10.09 23.54 -9.88
N ALA A 362 -11.31 23.63 -10.41
CA ALA A 362 -11.69 24.63 -11.41
C ALA A 362 -11.94 26.02 -10.82
N LEU A 363 -12.37 26.11 -9.55
CA LEU A 363 -12.76 27.37 -8.91
C LEU A 363 -11.58 28.26 -8.50
N ASP A 364 -10.44 27.66 -8.14
CA ASP A 364 -9.38 28.43 -7.46
C ASP A 364 -8.29 28.96 -8.42
N GLY A 365 -8.22 28.48 -9.67
CA GLY A 365 -7.13 28.86 -10.60
C GLY A 365 -5.72 28.63 -10.05
N ARG A 366 -5.62 28.15 -8.80
CA ARG A 366 -4.43 27.64 -8.10
C ARG A 366 -4.63 26.15 -7.84
N GLU A 367 -3.56 25.41 -7.77
CA GLU A 367 -3.63 24.00 -7.34
C GLU A 367 -4.08 23.92 -5.88
N ILE A 368 -5.37 23.60 -5.64
CA ILE A 368 -5.82 23.23 -4.29
C ILE A 368 -5.06 21.96 -3.89
N VAL A 369 -4.28 22.09 -2.83
CA VAL A 369 -3.58 20.94 -2.24
C VAL A 369 -4.61 20.04 -1.57
N ALA A 370 -4.57 18.74 -1.91
CA ALA A 370 -5.47 17.73 -1.37
C ALA A 370 -6.99 18.05 -1.54
N PRO A 371 -7.51 18.31 -2.75
CA PRO A 371 -8.91 18.70 -2.96
C PRO A 371 -9.93 17.68 -2.43
N MET A 372 -9.52 16.43 -2.22
CA MET A 372 -10.38 15.42 -1.58
C MET A 372 -10.67 15.72 -0.11
N ALA A 373 -9.79 16.42 0.60
CA ALA A 373 -10.00 16.81 2.00
C ALA A 373 -11.24 17.71 2.20
N TYR A 374 -11.70 18.37 1.14
CA TYR A 374 -12.86 19.26 1.18
C TYR A 374 -14.09 18.64 0.51
N ALA A 375 -13.91 17.60 -0.31
CA ALA A 375 -14.99 17.08 -1.15
C ALA A 375 -16.08 16.34 -0.36
N TYR A 376 -15.76 15.76 0.80
CA TYR A 376 -16.73 15.02 1.61
C TYR A 376 -17.89 15.84 2.12
N ALA A 377 -17.70 17.15 2.34
CA ALA A 377 -18.77 18.06 2.73
C ALA A 377 -19.87 18.24 1.66
N ALA A 378 -19.60 17.85 0.40
CA ALA A 378 -20.60 17.88 -0.65
C ALA A 378 -21.52 16.64 -0.69
N LEU A 379 -21.24 15.63 0.14
CA LEU A 379 -22.11 14.46 0.21
C LEU A 379 -23.42 14.80 0.92
N PRO A 380 -24.58 14.41 0.35
CA PRO A 380 -25.85 14.45 1.09
C PRO A 380 -25.73 13.68 2.42
N ARG A 381 -26.45 14.13 3.44
CA ARG A 381 -26.42 13.61 4.83
C ARG A 381 -26.55 12.09 4.88
N GLU A 382 -27.52 11.53 4.18
CA GLU A 382 -27.79 10.10 4.15
C GLU A 382 -26.69 9.30 3.41
N ILE A 383 -26.09 9.90 2.39
CA ILE A 383 -24.98 9.28 1.64
C ILE A 383 -23.70 9.32 2.49
N LEU A 384 -23.43 10.43 3.19
CA LEU A 384 -22.30 10.54 4.11
C LEU A 384 -22.40 9.50 5.24
N ALA A 385 -23.57 9.42 5.90
CA ALA A 385 -23.81 8.47 6.98
C ALA A 385 -23.66 7.01 6.48
N ARG A 386 -24.20 6.69 5.30
CA ARG A 386 -24.07 5.36 4.70
C ARG A 386 -22.61 5.06 4.33
N TYR A 387 -21.90 6.01 3.75
CA TYR A 387 -20.51 5.88 3.36
C TYR A 387 -19.62 5.58 4.57
N ASN A 388 -19.67 6.43 5.60
CA ASN A 388 -18.88 6.28 6.82
C ASN A 388 -19.29 5.03 7.61
N GLY A 389 -20.61 4.76 7.74
CA GLY A 389 -21.11 3.52 8.38
C GLY A 389 -20.61 2.25 7.69
N LEU A 390 -20.55 2.22 6.36
CA LEU A 390 -20.00 1.08 5.61
C LEU A 390 -18.48 0.94 5.78
N ASP A 391 -17.73 2.05 5.91
CA ASP A 391 -16.30 2.01 6.21
C ASP A 391 -16.07 1.41 7.62
N ALA A 392 -16.85 1.78 8.63
CA ALA A 392 -16.76 1.21 9.98
C ALA A 392 -17.12 -0.30 10.01
N ILE A 393 -18.22 -0.72 9.35
CA ILE A 393 -18.60 -2.14 9.25
C ILE A 393 -17.50 -2.93 8.54
N THR A 394 -17.02 -2.42 7.41
CA THR A 394 -15.98 -3.08 6.62
C THR A 394 -14.70 -3.24 7.43
N THR A 395 -14.29 -2.19 8.14
CA THR A 395 -13.14 -2.21 9.04
C THR A 395 -13.31 -3.25 10.14
N ALA A 396 -14.49 -3.34 10.76
CA ALA A 396 -14.79 -4.34 11.78
C ALA A 396 -14.68 -5.78 11.26
N LYS A 397 -15.24 -6.07 10.05
CA LYS A 397 -15.20 -7.40 9.44
C LYS A 397 -13.77 -7.78 9.00
N VAL A 398 -13.04 -6.84 8.40
CA VAL A 398 -11.63 -7.04 7.99
C VAL A 398 -10.76 -7.30 9.20
N ALA A 399 -10.84 -6.45 10.22
CA ALA A 399 -10.05 -6.61 11.45
C ALA A 399 -10.36 -7.93 12.17
N TYR A 400 -11.61 -8.36 12.20
CA TYR A 400 -11.98 -9.65 12.78
C TYR A 400 -11.37 -10.84 12.03
N SER A 401 -11.43 -10.82 10.71
CA SER A 401 -10.80 -11.84 9.86
C SER A 401 -9.27 -11.89 10.07
N GLN A 402 -8.63 -10.73 10.20
CA GLN A 402 -7.20 -10.64 10.48
C GLN A 402 -6.84 -11.11 11.88
N TRP A 403 -7.66 -10.77 12.88
CA TRP A 403 -7.48 -11.24 14.25
C TRP A 403 -7.54 -12.77 14.32
N GLN A 404 -8.51 -13.38 13.65
CA GLN A 404 -8.56 -14.85 13.53
C GLN A 404 -7.32 -15.43 12.82
N ALA A 405 -6.80 -14.74 11.79
CA ALA A 405 -5.60 -15.18 11.11
C ALA A 405 -4.36 -15.17 12.01
N PHE A 406 -4.28 -14.26 13.00
CA PHE A 406 -3.20 -14.22 13.98
C PHE A 406 -3.17 -15.44 14.90
N GLU A 407 -4.28 -16.20 15.07
CA GLU A 407 -4.27 -17.48 15.79
C GLU A 407 -3.26 -18.46 15.17
N GLY A 408 -3.09 -18.43 13.83
CA GLY A 408 -2.06 -19.19 13.12
C GLY A 408 -0.64 -18.62 13.24
N PHE A 409 -0.50 -17.36 13.69
CA PHE A 409 0.75 -16.63 13.76
C PHE A 409 0.90 -15.83 15.07
N PRO A 410 0.88 -16.49 16.25
CA PRO A 410 0.85 -15.81 17.55
C PRO A 410 2.06 -14.89 17.77
N ASN A 411 3.23 -15.24 17.24
CA ASN A 411 4.42 -14.41 17.36
C ASN A 411 4.28 -13.07 16.59
N VAL A 412 3.57 -13.07 15.46
CA VAL A 412 3.29 -11.84 14.68
C VAL A 412 2.38 -10.91 15.48
N TYR A 413 1.34 -11.48 16.14
CA TYR A 413 0.45 -10.72 17.02
C TYR A 413 1.16 -10.19 18.27
N ASN A 414 2.04 -11.00 18.87
CA ASN A 414 2.86 -10.56 19.99
C ASN A 414 3.80 -9.42 19.59
N HIS A 415 4.36 -9.46 18.38
CA HIS A 415 5.19 -8.39 17.86
C HIS A 415 4.39 -7.09 17.62
N TRP A 416 3.15 -7.20 17.12
CA TRP A 416 2.24 -6.06 17.06
C TRP A 416 2.09 -5.39 18.43
N ASN A 417 1.75 -6.15 19.46
CA ASN A 417 1.52 -5.61 20.79
C ASN A 417 2.78 -5.00 21.44
N ARG A 418 3.96 -5.60 21.18
CA ARG A 418 5.22 -5.17 21.82
C ARG A 418 5.89 -3.97 21.15
N VAL A 419 5.75 -3.85 19.83
CA VAL A 419 6.52 -2.88 19.04
C VAL A 419 5.62 -2.01 18.18
N VAL A 420 4.84 -2.61 17.27
CA VAL A 420 4.23 -1.87 16.16
C VAL A 420 3.05 -1.01 16.63
N LYS A 421 2.27 -1.47 17.59
CA LYS A 421 1.18 -0.71 18.20
C LYS A 421 1.68 0.58 18.84
N GLY A 422 2.75 0.52 19.63
CA GLY A 422 3.40 1.70 20.23
C GLY A 422 3.95 2.65 19.17
N ALA A 423 4.49 2.10 18.08
CA ALA A 423 5.01 2.91 16.98
C ALA A 423 3.91 3.73 16.28
N SER A 424 2.71 3.18 16.12
CA SER A 424 1.57 3.95 15.57
C SER A 424 1.24 5.17 16.42
N TRP A 425 1.20 4.99 17.74
CA TRP A 425 1.02 6.08 18.71
C TRP A 425 2.15 7.11 18.64
N ALA A 426 3.40 6.67 18.72
CA ALA A 426 4.56 7.56 18.68
C ALA A 426 4.62 8.38 17.38
N ILE A 427 4.34 7.76 16.22
CA ILE A 427 4.31 8.43 14.92
C ILE A 427 3.22 9.50 14.88
N SER A 428 2.04 9.27 15.48
CA SER A 428 0.99 10.29 15.51
C SER A 428 1.45 11.57 16.22
N HIS A 429 2.28 11.44 17.25
CA HIS A 429 2.89 12.58 17.93
C HIS A 429 3.98 13.27 17.10
N ILE A 430 4.81 12.50 16.38
CA ILE A 430 5.79 13.07 15.45
C ILE A 430 5.12 13.91 14.37
N GLU A 431 4.02 13.39 13.80
CA GLU A 431 3.21 14.11 12.83
C GLU A 431 2.58 15.38 13.42
N GLN A 432 2.10 15.31 14.67
CA GLN A 432 1.54 16.45 15.39
C GLN A 432 2.58 17.52 15.74
N TRP A 433 3.76 17.10 16.18
CA TRP A 433 4.85 18.04 16.51
C TRP A 433 5.41 18.74 15.27
N GLY A 434 5.44 18.05 14.13
CA GLY A 434 5.92 18.57 12.86
C GLY A 434 7.41 18.95 12.87
N PHE A 435 7.97 19.12 11.69
CA PHE A 435 9.38 19.50 11.49
C PHE A 435 9.50 21.01 11.26
N PRO A 436 10.33 21.75 12.03
CA PRO A 436 10.49 23.20 11.85
C PRO A 436 11.18 23.54 10.53
N ILE A 437 10.65 24.51 9.81
CA ILE A 437 11.15 24.93 8.50
C ILE A 437 11.08 26.45 8.32
N ASP A 438 12.15 27.00 7.74
CA ASP A 438 12.23 28.40 7.38
C ASP A 438 11.67 28.61 5.98
N ARG A 439 10.50 29.23 5.90
CA ARG A 439 9.81 29.51 4.64
C ARG A 439 10.64 30.37 3.68
N ASP A 440 11.32 31.39 4.19
CA ASP A 440 12.08 32.30 3.36
C ASP A 440 13.26 31.60 2.70
N SER A 441 13.96 30.75 3.41
CA SER A 441 15.01 29.88 2.82
C SER A 441 14.48 28.94 1.73
N VAL A 442 13.23 28.47 1.83
CA VAL A 442 12.60 27.65 0.77
C VAL A 442 12.31 28.50 -0.48
N VAL A 443 11.85 29.75 -0.29
CA VAL A 443 11.60 30.69 -1.40
C VAL A 443 12.92 31.07 -2.09
N GLU A 444 13.94 31.44 -1.32
CA GLU A 444 15.29 31.74 -1.87
C GLU A 444 15.84 30.54 -2.66
N PHE A 445 15.63 29.33 -2.19
CA PHE A 445 16.02 28.13 -2.91
C PHE A 445 15.27 27.95 -4.23
N SER A 446 13.97 28.27 -4.26
CA SER A 446 13.16 28.24 -5.49
C SER A 446 13.68 29.23 -6.53
N GLU A 447 13.94 30.46 -6.11
CA GLU A 447 14.51 31.54 -6.97
C GLU A 447 15.86 31.12 -7.55
N TYR A 448 16.76 30.57 -6.73
CA TYR A 448 18.03 30.02 -7.19
C TYR A 448 17.85 28.91 -8.26
N LEU A 449 16.88 28.01 -8.06
CA LEU A 449 16.60 26.96 -9.06
C LEU A 449 16.09 27.55 -10.39
N ASP A 450 15.29 28.63 -10.35
CA ASP A 450 14.83 29.33 -11.56
C ASP A 450 15.97 29.98 -12.32
N GLU A 451 16.92 30.61 -11.62
CA GLU A 451 18.13 31.14 -12.23
C GLU A 451 18.95 30.07 -12.94
N GLN A 452 19.16 28.90 -12.26
CA GLN A 452 19.91 27.80 -12.86
C GLN A 452 19.18 27.19 -14.08
N LYS A 453 17.84 27.09 -14.04
CA LYS A 453 17.06 26.66 -15.20
C LYS A 453 17.12 27.64 -16.35
N ALA A 454 17.12 28.96 -16.08
CA ALA A 454 17.26 29.98 -17.13
C ALA A 454 18.62 29.86 -17.86
N GLN A 455 19.70 29.57 -17.14
CA GLN A 455 21.02 29.32 -17.73
C GLN A 455 21.01 28.06 -18.64
N ILE A 456 20.38 26.99 -18.22
CA ILE A 456 20.27 25.75 -19.04
C ILE A 456 19.41 25.99 -20.29
N LYS A 457 18.33 26.80 -20.20
CA LYS A 457 17.51 27.18 -21.36
C LYS A 457 18.32 27.87 -22.45
N GLN A 458 19.32 28.68 -22.08
CA GLN A 458 20.22 29.29 -23.07
C GLN A 458 21.03 28.22 -23.83
N THR A 459 21.45 27.17 -23.17
CA THR A 459 22.09 26.01 -23.82
C THR A 459 21.12 25.30 -24.76
N PHE A 460 19.86 25.13 -24.40
CA PHE A 460 18.84 24.47 -25.25
C PHE A 460 18.53 25.28 -26.52
N ALA A 461 18.56 26.61 -26.45
CA ALA A 461 18.32 27.50 -27.62
C ALA A 461 19.21 27.16 -28.82
N GLN A 462 20.40 26.62 -28.61
CA GLN A 462 21.34 26.21 -29.67
C GLN A 462 20.85 24.99 -30.48
N TYR A 463 19.88 24.25 -29.96
CA TYR A 463 19.35 23.01 -30.57
C TYR A 463 17.95 23.19 -31.17
N GLY A 464 17.45 24.44 -31.27
CA GLY A 464 16.10 24.78 -31.73
C GLY A 464 15.04 24.51 -30.65
N GLU A 465 13.79 24.82 -30.98
CA GLU A 465 12.66 24.62 -30.04
C GLU A 465 12.41 23.15 -29.78
N PHE A 466 12.36 22.77 -28.50
CA PHE A 466 11.88 21.50 -27.99
C PHE A 466 11.54 21.63 -26.50
N ASN A 467 10.61 20.83 -26.03
CA ASN A 467 10.27 20.76 -24.62
C ASN A 467 11.16 19.71 -23.90
N PRO A 468 12.09 20.11 -22.99
CA PRO A 468 12.99 19.19 -22.29
C PRO A 468 12.26 18.24 -21.33
N ASP A 469 11.01 18.52 -20.96
CA ASP A 469 10.16 17.67 -20.12
C ASP A 469 9.40 16.62 -20.94
N SER A 470 9.25 16.83 -22.27
CA SER A 470 8.62 15.90 -23.18
C SER A 470 9.57 14.76 -23.55
N THR A 471 9.25 13.53 -23.10
CA THR A 471 10.03 12.34 -23.45
C THR A 471 10.07 12.08 -24.96
N ALA A 472 9.03 12.47 -25.69
CA ALA A 472 8.94 12.31 -27.14
C ALA A 472 9.88 13.28 -27.87
N GLU A 473 9.87 14.55 -27.50
CA GLU A 473 10.69 15.60 -28.14
C GLU A 473 12.17 15.45 -27.78
N VAL A 474 12.49 15.08 -26.55
CA VAL A 474 13.86 14.71 -26.15
C VAL A 474 14.34 13.49 -26.93
N GLY A 475 13.50 12.48 -27.14
CA GLY A 475 13.85 11.33 -27.97
C GLY A 475 14.10 11.69 -29.42
N GLU A 476 13.26 12.55 -30.01
CA GLU A 476 13.44 13.07 -31.37
C GLU A 476 14.74 13.83 -31.50
N LEU A 477 15.05 14.72 -30.56
CA LEU A 477 16.31 15.48 -30.57
C LEU A 477 17.53 14.55 -30.49
N LEU A 478 17.57 13.66 -29.47
CA LEU A 478 18.77 12.87 -29.20
C LEU A 478 19.03 11.78 -30.23
N PHE A 479 17.98 11.07 -30.66
CA PHE A 479 18.17 9.87 -31.49
C PHE A 479 17.99 10.10 -32.99
N ASN A 480 17.06 10.99 -33.40
CA ASN A 480 16.82 11.26 -34.80
C ASN A 480 17.64 12.46 -35.33
N ARG A 481 17.69 13.56 -34.57
CA ARG A 481 18.41 14.78 -35.04
C ARG A 481 19.91 14.71 -34.75
N LEU A 482 20.32 14.22 -33.57
CA LEU A 482 21.74 14.16 -33.17
C LEU A 482 22.38 12.78 -33.38
N GLY A 483 21.60 11.75 -33.81
CA GLY A 483 22.10 10.44 -34.17
C GLY A 483 22.66 9.60 -33.01
N LEU A 484 22.38 9.96 -31.77
CA LEU A 484 22.79 9.18 -30.62
C LEU A 484 22.03 7.84 -30.60
N ARG A 485 22.58 6.82 -29.93
CA ARG A 485 21.96 5.49 -29.87
C ARG A 485 21.56 5.15 -28.44
N SER A 486 20.31 4.68 -28.27
CA SER A 486 19.82 4.10 -27.03
C SER A 486 19.91 2.57 -27.10
N ASP A 487 20.45 1.95 -26.07
CA ASP A 487 20.48 0.49 -25.88
C ASP A 487 19.20 -0.06 -25.25
N LYS A 488 18.27 0.82 -24.84
CA LYS A 488 17.01 0.48 -24.18
C LYS A 488 15.81 1.01 -24.96
N ARG A 489 14.76 0.20 -25.06
CA ARG A 489 13.47 0.57 -25.66
C ARG A 489 12.37 0.58 -24.61
N THR A 490 11.35 1.44 -24.81
CA THR A 490 10.11 1.44 -24.04
C THR A 490 9.22 0.26 -24.42
N SER A 491 8.16 0.01 -23.65
CA SER A 491 7.14 -1.00 -23.98
C SER A 491 6.46 -0.77 -25.34
N THR A 492 6.47 0.48 -25.83
CA THR A 492 5.95 0.86 -27.16
C THR A 492 7.00 0.77 -28.28
N GLY A 493 8.21 0.25 -27.99
CA GLY A 493 9.28 0.07 -28.96
C GLY A 493 10.11 1.32 -29.26
N ARG A 494 9.80 2.49 -28.69
CA ARG A 494 10.58 3.72 -28.88
C ARG A 494 11.89 3.68 -28.07
N PRO A 495 12.99 4.34 -28.54
CA PRO A 495 14.19 4.49 -27.73
C PRO A 495 13.88 5.15 -26.37
N SER A 496 14.43 4.62 -25.29
CA SER A 496 14.22 5.16 -23.94
C SER A 496 15.06 6.41 -23.71
N VAL A 497 14.46 7.41 -23.06
CA VAL A 497 15.13 8.63 -22.54
C VAL A 497 15.08 8.67 -21.00
N ASP A 498 15.01 7.50 -20.36
CA ASP A 498 15.04 7.44 -18.89
C ASP A 498 16.43 7.85 -18.35
N LYS A 499 16.47 8.11 -17.03
CA LYS A 499 17.69 8.56 -16.35
C LYS A 499 18.89 7.67 -16.63
N ALA A 500 18.70 6.33 -16.52
CA ALA A 500 19.80 5.37 -16.71
C ALA A 500 20.34 5.37 -18.15
N THR A 501 19.47 5.57 -19.15
CA THR A 501 19.90 5.71 -20.56
C THR A 501 20.67 7.01 -20.78
N LEU A 502 20.15 8.14 -20.24
CA LEU A 502 20.83 9.44 -20.38
C LEU A 502 22.16 9.47 -19.63
N GLU A 503 22.28 8.85 -18.45
CA GLU A 503 23.57 8.71 -17.73
C GLU A 503 24.63 7.94 -18.55
N LYS A 504 24.24 6.92 -19.30
CA LYS A 504 25.16 6.22 -20.22
C LYS A 504 25.58 7.06 -21.44
N LEU A 505 24.78 8.05 -21.77
CA LEU A 505 25.04 9.00 -22.86
C LEU A 505 25.72 10.27 -22.37
N SER A 506 25.84 10.48 -21.05
CA SER A 506 26.58 11.59 -20.45
C SER A 506 27.99 11.69 -20.98
N GLY A 507 28.45 12.92 -21.27
CA GLY A 507 29.75 13.21 -21.90
C GLY A 507 29.84 12.93 -23.39
N LYS A 508 28.85 12.30 -24.03
CA LYS A 508 28.83 12.06 -25.48
C LYS A 508 28.32 13.27 -26.27
N HIS A 509 27.50 14.09 -25.64
CA HIS A 509 26.98 15.33 -26.25
C HIS A 509 26.52 16.31 -25.16
N PRO A 510 26.87 17.62 -25.22
CA PRO A 510 26.56 18.58 -24.16
C PRO A 510 25.08 18.70 -23.80
N VAL A 511 24.16 18.53 -24.79
CA VAL A 511 22.72 18.59 -24.55
C VAL A 511 22.22 17.48 -23.63
N VAL A 512 22.89 16.32 -23.59
CA VAL A 512 22.50 15.21 -22.70
C VAL A 512 22.71 15.60 -21.24
N ASP A 513 23.86 16.19 -20.94
CA ASP A 513 24.22 16.66 -19.60
C ASP A 513 23.33 17.83 -19.18
N ALA A 514 22.97 18.72 -20.13
CA ALA A 514 22.00 19.79 -19.93
C ALA A 514 20.60 19.25 -19.60
N ILE A 515 20.12 18.21 -20.30
CA ILE A 515 18.83 17.56 -20.02
C ILE A 515 18.84 16.86 -18.66
N LEU A 516 19.92 16.16 -18.30
CA LEU A 516 20.07 15.55 -16.97
C LEU A 516 20.01 16.60 -15.85
N SER A 517 20.73 17.72 -16.03
CA SER A 517 20.74 18.85 -15.10
C SER A 517 19.37 19.49 -15.00
N TRP A 518 18.71 19.78 -16.13
CA TRP A 518 17.34 20.30 -16.18
C TRP A 518 16.37 19.46 -15.37
N ARG A 519 16.31 18.16 -15.63
CA ARG A 519 15.41 17.23 -14.93
C ARG A 519 15.71 17.16 -13.43
N LYS A 520 17.00 17.28 -13.04
CA LYS A 520 17.39 17.35 -11.63
C LYS A 520 16.86 18.62 -10.97
N LEU A 521 16.99 19.77 -11.62
CA LEU A 521 16.47 21.04 -11.10
C LEU A 521 14.95 21.07 -11.03
N CYS A 522 14.24 20.60 -12.08
CA CYS A 522 12.78 20.50 -12.06
C CYS A 522 12.28 19.62 -10.91
N LYS A 523 12.93 18.47 -10.68
CA LYS A 523 12.60 17.61 -9.53
C LYS A 523 12.86 18.30 -8.21
N MET A 524 13.97 19.02 -8.06
CA MET A 524 14.26 19.77 -6.83
C MET A 524 13.20 20.82 -6.56
N GLN A 525 12.80 21.58 -7.58
CA GLN A 525 11.79 22.63 -7.45
C GLN A 525 10.41 22.08 -7.11
N SER A 526 9.92 21.12 -7.89
CA SER A 526 8.58 20.55 -7.70
C SER A 526 8.44 19.73 -6.41
N THR A 527 9.55 19.22 -5.85
CA THR A 527 9.48 18.35 -4.66
C THR A 527 9.87 19.07 -3.37
N TYR A 528 10.93 19.90 -3.41
CA TYR A 528 11.56 20.43 -2.20
C TYR A 528 11.51 21.97 -2.09
N ALA A 529 11.12 22.68 -3.14
CA ALA A 529 10.91 24.13 -3.11
C ALA A 529 9.39 24.44 -3.23
N GLU A 530 8.89 24.70 -4.42
CA GLU A 530 7.47 25.02 -4.65
C GLU A 530 6.51 23.94 -4.11
N GLY A 531 6.85 22.67 -4.28
CA GLY A 531 6.04 21.56 -3.77
C GLY A 531 5.99 21.45 -2.25
N MET A 532 6.91 22.11 -1.52
CA MET A 532 6.91 22.13 -0.05
C MET A 532 6.13 23.30 0.53
N LEU A 533 6.11 24.45 -0.13
CA LEU A 533 5.47 25.67 0.37
C LEU A 533 4.01 25.49 0.84
N PRO A 534 3.16 24.72 0.14
CA PRO A 534 1.79 24.48 0.57
C PRO A 534 1.65 23.60 1.82
N TYR A 535 2.73 22.98 2.25
CA TYR A 535 2.80 22.13 3.46
C TYR A 535 3.49 22.82 4.63
N ILE A 536 3.78 24.10 4.55
CA ILE A 536 4.28 24.88 5.69
C ILE A 536 3.04 25.45 6.41
N ALA A 537 2.79 24.95 7.62
CA ALA A 537 1.66 25.37 8.45
C ALA A 537 1.92 26.75 9.11
N ALA A 538 0.89 27.30 9.74
CA ALA A 538 0.96 28.62 10.39
C ALA A 538 1.97 28.65 11.55
N ASP A 539 2.24 27.53 12.19
CA ASP A 539 3.26 27.37 13.26
C ASP A 539 4.71 27.34 12.75
N GLY A 540 4.92 27.48 11.43
CA GLY A 540 6.23 27.40 10.79
C GLY A 540 6.80 25.98 10.71
N ARG A 541 5.93 24.97 10.70
CA ARG A 541 6.30 23.55 10.64
C ARG A 541 5.69 22.84 9.44
N VAL A 542 6.26 21.72 9.11
CA VAL A 542 5.75 20.77 8.12
C VAL A 542 5.31 19.51 8.86
N HIS A 543 4.08 19.06 8.63
CA HIS A 543 3.48 17.88 9.25
C HIS A 543 3.36 16.75 8.22
N PRO A 544 4.41 15.91 8.07
CA PRO A 544 4.41 14.85 7.06
C PRO A 544 3.49 13.69 7.47
N ASP A 545 2.94 12.98 6.49
CA ASP A 545 2.24 11.71 6.73
C ASP A 545 3.26 10.55 6.70
N ILE A 546 3.52 9.93 7.86
CA ILE A 546 4.50 8.85 8.05
C ILE A 546 3.78 7.51 8.08
N LEU A 547 4.06 6.65 7.13
CA LEU A 547 3.36 5.38 6.92
C LEU A 547 4.14 4.19 7.52
N LEU A 548 3.48 3.40 8.35
CA LEU A 548 3.98 2.12 8.91
C LEU A 548 3.96 0.97 7.89
N ASP A 549 3.21 1.11 6.81
CA ASP A 549 2.94 0.07 5.82
C ASP A 549 3.56 0.37 4.44
N GLY A 550 4.36 1.44 4.32
CA GLY A 550 4.83 1.95 3.04
C GLY A 550 5.92 1.12 2.36
N ALA A 551 6.62 0.25 3.09
CA ALA A 551 7.72 -0.57 2.56
C ALA A 551 7.58 -2.04 2.94
N ALA A 552 7.90 -2.93 1.99
CA ALA A 552 7.88 -4.38 2.22
C ALA A 552 8.91 -4.87 3.27
N SER A 553 9.89 -4.05 3.60
CA SER A 553 10.86 -4.30 4.67
C SER A 553 10.38 -3.91 6.07
N GLY A 554 9.17 -3.35 6.20
CA GLY A 554 8.68 -2.78 7.46
C GLY A 554 9.26 -1.39 7.79
N ARG A 555 10.11 -0.83 6.92
CA ARG A 555 10.60 0.54 7.06
C ARG A 555 9.46 1.55 6.94
N LEU A 556 9.55 2.63 7.70
CA LEU A 556 8.67 3.77 7.56
C LEU A 556 8.84 4.40 6.18
N SER A 557 7.77 4.94 5.64
CA SER A 557 7.81 5.82 4.49
C SER A 557 7.12 7.14 4.80
N CYS A 558 7.39 8.18 4.04
CA CYS A 558 6.92 9.52 4.31
C CYS A 558 6.37 10.16 3.03
N ARG A 559 5.27 10.91 3.16
CA ARG A 559 4.64 11.66 2.06
C ARG A 559 3.99 12.94 2.58
N ASN A 560 3.59 13.80 1.69
CA ASN A 560 2.83 15.04 1.95
C ASN A 560 3.47 15.99 3.00
N PRO A 561 4.75 16.37 2.87
CA PRO A 561 5.74 16.01 1.88
C PRO A 561 6.65 14.85 2.30
N ASN A 562 7.42 14.28 1.35
CA ASN A 562 8.40 13.24 1.65
C ASN A 562 9.72 13.83 2.18
N LEU A 563 9.84 13.99 3.49
CA LEU A 563 11.03 14.49 4.15
C LEU A 563 12.17 13.47 4.27
N GLN A 564 11.89 12.16 4.10
CA GLN A 564 12.93 11.12 4.18
C GLN A 564 13.87 11.08 2.97
N ASN A 565 13.53 11.78 1.89
CA ASN A 565 14.31 11.80 0.65
C ASN A 565 14.99 13.15 0.37
N ILE A 566 15.14 14.01 1.37
CA ILE A 566 15.88 15.29 1.23
C ILE A 566 17.32 14.98 0.82
N PRO A 567 17.85 15.61 -0.25
CA PRO A 567 19.19 15.37 -0.73
C PRO A 567 20.27 15.59 0.34
N ARG A 568 21.33 14.79 0.28
CA ARG A 568 22.45 14.89 1.23
C ARG A 568 23.23 16.20 1.04
N SER A 569 23.93 16.62 2.10
CA SER A 569 24.75 17.83 2.10
C SER A 569 26.07 17.73 1.31
N ASP A 570 26.34 16.60 0.64
CA ASP A 570 27.51 16.41 -0.21
C ASP A 570 27.41 17.14 -1.58
N THR A 571 26.21 17.65 -1.92
CA THR A 571 25.95 18.44 -3.12
C THR A 571 25.56 19.88 -2.78
N ASP A 572 25.82 20.83 -3.69
CA ASP A 572 25.42 22.23 -3.50
C ASP A 572 23.90 22.39 -3.33
N LEU A 573 23.10 21.73 -4.17
CA LEU A 573 21.64 21.73 -4.03
C LEU A 573 21.18 21.14 -2.69
N GLY A 574 21.84 20.06 -2.22
CA GLY A 574 21.55 19.47 -0.92
C GLY A 574 21.89 20.39 0.25
N LYS A 575 23.02 21.10 0.17
CA LYS A 575 23.40 22.10 1.19
C LYS A 575 22.39 23.25 1.26
N ARG A 576 21.93 23.73 0.10
CA ARG A 576 20.99 24.86 0.02
C ARG A 576 19.64 24.52 0.62
N ILE A 577 19.02 23.39 0.20
CA ILE A 577 17.71 23.02 0.74
C ILE A 577 17.78 22.69 2.24
N ARG A 578 18.86 22.08 2.72
CA ARG A 578 19.02 21.77 4.15
C ARG A 578 19.10 23.01 5.04
N LYS A 579 19.49 24.19 4.54
CA LYS A 579 19.45 25.45 5.28
C LYS A 579 18.03 25.84 5.72
N ALA A 580 17.00 25.39 4.99
CA ALA A 580 15.62 25.67 5.34
C ALA A 580 15.16 24.86 6.58
N PHE A 581 15.81 23.72 6.87
CA PHE A 581 15.49 22.86 8.00
C PHE A 581 16.35 23.27 9.19
N LYS A 582 15.81 24.11 10.05
CA LYS A 582 16.50 24.64 11.23
C LYS A 582 15.56 24.67 12.44
N ALA A 583 16.14 24.51 13.63
CA ALA A 583 15.40 24.61 14.89
C ALA A 583 14.77 25.99 15.07
N GLN A 584 13.72 26.07 15.87
CA GLN A 584 13.15 27.34 16.32
C GLN A 584 14.14 28.10 17.23
N PRO A 585 14.01 29.42 17.38
CA PRO A 585 14.90 30.20 18.26
C PRO A 585 14.96 29.61 19.68
N GLY A 586 16.17 29.52 20.27
CA GLY A 586 16.41 28.93 21.58
C GLY A 586 16.40 27.40 21.60
N LYS A 587 16.35 26.76 20.43
CA LYS A 587 16.37 25.31 20.29
C LYS A 587 17.44 24.84 19.31
N VAL A 588 17.82 23.58 19.43
CA VAL A 588 18.75 22.90 18.52
C VAL A 588 18.13 21.62 17.97
N LEU A 589 18.59 21.21 16.78
CA LEU A 589 18.28 19.91 16.20
C LEU A 589 19.38 18.92 16.56
N ILE A 590 18.99 17.77 17.10
CA ILE A 590 19.87 16.64 17.36
C ILE A 590 19.49 15.52 16.40
N GLN A 591 20.44 15.03 15.61
CA GLN A 591 20.28 13.83 14.80
C GLN A 591 21.03 12.68 15.47
N ALA A 592 20.34 11.55 15.69
CA ALA A 592 20.92 10.32 16.19
C ALA A 592 20.72 9.21 15.14
N ASP A 593 21.80 8.66 14.61
CA ASP A 593 21.83 7.67 13.53
C ASP A 593 22.47 6.37 13.99
N TYR A 594 21.84 5.24 13.74
CA TYR A 594 22.42 3.94 14.05
C TYR A 594 23.67 3.66 13.19
N SER A 595 24.78 3.43 13.84
CA SER A 595 26.03 3.09 13.17
C SER A 595 26.01 1.66 12.63
N THR A 596 25.96 1.49 11.31
CA THR A 596 26.01 0.18 10.61
C THR A 596 24.96 -0.83 11.08
N LEU A 597 23.72 -0.38 11.37
CA LEU A 597 22.67 -1.20 11.98
C LEU A 597 22.46 -2.54 11.30
N GLU A 598 22.27 -2.58 9.98
CA GLU A 598 21.98 -3.82 9.24
C GLU A 598 23.11 -4.86 9.34
N LEU A 599 24.38 -4.42 9.40
CA LEU A 599 25.51 -5.32 9.62
C LEU A 599 25.54 -5.87 11.06
N ARG A 600 25.18 -5.04 12.04
CA ARG A 600 25.01 -5.50 13.42
C ARG A 600 23.86 -6.49 13.55
N ILE A 601 22.72 -6.23 12.89
CA ILE A 601 21.61 -7.18 12.85
C ILE A 601 22.03 -8.50 12.17
N ALA A 602 22.79 -8.47 11.08
CA ALA A 602 23.34 -9.69 10.48
C ALA A 602 24.24 -10.48 11.44
N ALA A 603 25.08 -9.78 12.25
CA ALA A 603 25.86 -10.40 13.30
C ALA A 603 25.00 -10.99 14.42
N ILE A 604 23.97 -10.27 14.85
CA ILE A 604 22.99 -10.72 15.86
C ILE A 604 22.28 -12.00 15.38
N LEU A 605 21.77 -12.00 14.16
CA LEU A 605 20.99 -13.12 13.62
C LEU A 605 21.84 -14.36 13.32
N SER A 606 23.03 -14.16 12.76
CA SER A 606 23.93 -15.25 12.40
C SER A 606 24.78 -15.78 13.55
N GLN A 607 25.02 -14.95 14.57
CA GLN A 607 26.01 -15.20 15.66
C GLN A 607 27.37 -15.62 15.10
N ASP A 608 27.80 -14.97 14.02
CA ASP A 608 29.14 -15.18 13.48
C ASP A 608 30.18 -14.56 14.41
N GLU A 609 31.09 -15.38 14.95
CA GLU A 609 32.05 -14.95 15.98
C GLU A 609 32.93 -13.83 15.48
N THR A 610 33.47 -13.96 14.27
CA THR A 610 34.31 -12.92 13.66
C THR A 610 33.58 -11.58 13.50
N MET A 611 32.32 -11.60 13.05
CA MET A 611 31.50 -10.38 12.99
C MET A 611 31.24 -9.79 14.38
N CYS A 612 30.83 -10.63 15.31
CA CYS A 612 30.52 -10.22 16.68
C CYS A 612 31.73 -9.59 17.36
N ASP A 613 32.92 -10.19 17.20
CA ASP A 613 34.17 -9.70 17.79
C ASP A 613 34.62 -8.37 17.19
N VAL A 614 34.43 -8.16 15.86
CA VAL A 614 34.70 -6.85 15.26
C VAL A 614 33.83 -5.76 15.89
N PHE A 615 32.54 -6.03 16.11
CA PHE A 615 31.65 -5.04 16.75
C PHE A 615 31.94 -4.85 18.25
N ARG A 616 32.31 -5.90 18.97
CA ARG A 616 32.70 -5.81 20.40
C ARG A 616 34.01 -5.04 20.61
N SER A 617 34.95 -5.19 19.68
CA SER A 617 36.24 -4.49 19.74
C SER A 617 36.16 -3.01 19.37
N GLY A 618 35.01 -2.53 18.84
CA GLY A 618 34.85 -1.14 18.40
C GLY A 618 35.65 -0.78 17.14
N VAL A 619 36.24 -1.75 16.44
CA VAL A 619 36.99 -1.53 15.20
C VAL A 619 36.01 -1.24 14.05
N ASP A 620 36.42 -0.35 13.15
CA ASP A 620 35.63 -0.07 11.93
C ASP A 620 35.46 -1.35 11.10
N TYR A 621 34.20 -1.80 11.00
CA TYR A 621 33.85 -3.05 10.31
C TYR A 621 34.29 -3.05 8.85
N HIS A 622 34.14 -1.94 8.14
CA HIS A 622 34.48 -1.83 6.73
C HIS A 622 36.00 -1.82 6.52
N LEU A 623 36.72 -1.17 7.40
CA LEU A 623 38.20 -1.20 7.39
C LEU A 623 38.68 -2.61 7.66
N ARG A 624 38.14 -3.26 8.69
CA ARG A 624 38.51 -4.64 9.03
C ARG A 624 38.23 -5.63 7.88
N THR A 625 37.07 -5.51 7.24
CA THR A 625 36.75 -6.32 6.05
C THR A 625 37.73 -6.05 4.90
N ALA A 626 38.06 -4.78 4.65
CA ALA A 626 39.05 -4.42 3.63
C ALA A 626 40.39 -5.08 3.92
N GLN A 627 40.86 -5.04 5.15
CA GLN A 627 42.10 -5.68 5.58
C GLN A 627 42.08 -7.21 5.40
N MET A 628 40.98 -7.88 5.74
CA MET A 628 40.81 -9.32 5.61
C MET A 628 40.91 -9.83 4.17
N VAL A 629 40.57 -9.00 3.20
CA VAL A 629 40.54 -9.40 1.77
C VAL A 629 41.59 -8.68 0.93
N SER A 630 42.42 -7.81 1.51
CA SER A 630 43.32 -6.91 0.80
C SER A 630 44.31 -7.61 -0.13
N GLU A 631 44.89 -8.72 0.30
CA GLU A 631 45.84 -9.51 -0.54
C GLU A 631 45.14 -10.14 -1.74
N LYS A 632 43.91 -10.67 -1.53
CA LYS A 632 43.17 -11.32 -2.63
C LYS A 632 42.49 -10.30 -3.55
N ALA A 633 41.98 -9.19 -2.99
CA ALA A 633 41.19 -8.22 -3.75
C ALA A 633 42.07 -7.21 -4.50
N TRP A 634 43.19 -6.81 -3.90
CA TRP A 634 44.04 -5.74 -4.42
C TRP A 634 45.53 -6.07 -4.44
N GLY A 635 45.95 -7.26 -3.98
CA GLY A 635 47.35 -7.64 -3.95
C GLY A 635 48.22 -6.83 -3.00
N ILE A 636 47.60 -6.21 -1.97
CA ILE A 636 48.30 -5.37 -0.99
C ILE A 636 48.22 -5.98 0.42
N PRO A 637 49.23 -5.80 1.24
CA PRO A 637 49.18 -6.24 2.65
C PRO A 637 48.17 -5.45 3.47
N PRO A 638 47.59 -6.04 4.55
CA PRO A 638 46.52 -5.43 5.36
C PRO A 638 46.84 -4.05 5.94
N ASP A 639 48.10 -3.78 6.24
CA ASP A 639 48.58 -2.50 6.78
C ASP A 639 48.64 -1.38 5.74
N LYS A 640 48.51 -1.70 4.44
CA LYS A 640 48.49 -0.75 3.31
C LYS A 640 47.08 -0.42 2.84
N VAL A 641 46.05 -0.84 3.55
CA VAL A 641 44.66 -0.53 3.22
C VAL A 641 44.38 0.95 3.47
N GLU A 642 43.92 1.64 2.41
CA GLU A 642 43.58 3.06 2.41
C GLU A 642 42.08 3.32 2.46
N LYS A 643 41.66 4.61 2.55
CA LYS A 643 40.26 5.04 2.57
C LYS A 643 39.47 4.58 1.32
N THR A 644 40.13 4.50 0.18
CA THR A 644 39.54 4.01 -1.08
C THR A 644 39.14 2.54 -0.97
N HIS A 645 40.00 1.70 -0.42
CA HIS A 645 39.77 0.28 -0.20
C HIS A 645 38.66 0.05 0.85
N ARG A 646 38.64 0.87 1.94
CA ARG A 646 37.56 0.87 2.93
C ARG A 646 36.21 1.21 2.27
N THR A 647 36.19 2.20 1.35
CA THR A 647 34.96 2.58 0.63
C THR A 647 34.47 1.46 -0.28
N ALA A 648 35.36 0.78 -0.99
CA ALA A 648 35.06 -0.40 -1.78
C ALA A 648 34.51 -1.54 -0.89
N ALA A 649 35.16 -1.84 0.23
CA ALA A 649 34.70 -2.86 1.18
C ALA A 649 33.31 -2.50 1.77
N LYS A 650 33.02 -1.22 2.01
CA LYS A 650 31.67 -0.79 2.42
C LYS A 650 30.63 -1.19 1.39
N ALA A 651 30.87 -0.92 0.10
CA ALA A 651 29.95 -1.30 -0.96
C ALA A 651 29.80 -2.83 -1.09
N VAL A 652 30.88 -3.59 -0.87
CA VAL A 652 30.87 -5.05 -0.86
C VAL A 652 30.06 -5.59 0.30
N ASN A 653 30.27 -5.10 1.52
CA ASN A 653 29.57 -5.57 2.72
C ASN A 653 28.06 -5.42 2.60
N PHE A 654 27.59 -4.27 2.16
CA PHE A 654 26.17 -4.06 1.87
C PHE A 654 25.70 -4.88 0.66
N GLY A 655 26.53 -4.95 -0.39
CA GLY A 655 26.23 -5.73 -1.57
C GLY A 655 26.02 -7.22 -1.27
N LEU A 656 26.79 -7.81 -0.38
CA LEU A 656 26.62 -9.18 0.08
C LEU A 656 25.28 -9.39 0.78
N LEU A 657 24.93 -8.52 1.71
CA LEU A 657 23.64 -8.58 2.41
C LEU A 657 22.45 -8.41 1.45
N TYR A 658 22.60 -7.59 0.40
CA TYR A 658 21.54 -7.35 -0.60
C TYR A 658 21.56 -8.33 -1.77
N GLY A 659 22.47 -9.33 -1.76
CA GLY A 659 22.56 -10.32 -2.82
C GLY A 659 23.03 -9.73 -4.16
N MET A 660 23.98 -8.80 -4.12
CA MET A 660 24.60 -8.22 -5.31
C MET A 660 25.25 -9.32 -6.16
N SER A 661 25.01 -9.27 -7.47
CA SER A 661 25.68 -10.20 -8.39
C SER A 661 27.18 -9.91 -8.53
N ASP A 662 27.98 -10.93 -8.85
CA ASP A 662 29.42 -10.77 -9.05
C ASP A 662 29.75 -9.75 -10.15
N TYR A 663 28.90 -9.65 -11.18
CA TYR A 663 29.02 -8.62 -12.20
C TYR A 663 28.87 -7.20 -11.64
N ALA A 664 27.85 -6.98 -10.80
CA ALA A 664 27.62 -5.67 -10.17
C ALA A 664 28.73 -5.36 -9.14
N LEU A 665 29.16 -6.38 -8.38
CA LEU A 665 30.27 -6.28 -7.44
C LEU A 665 31.56 -5.88 -8.15
N GLY A 666 31.92 -6.57 -9.26
CA GLY A 666 33.12 -6.27 -10.04
C GLY A 666 33.15 -4.83 -10.57
N ARG A 667 31.99 -4.35 -11.05
CA ARG A 667 31.86 -2.92 -11.45
C ARG A 667 32.09 -1.95 -10.28
N THR A 668 31.62 -2.31 -9.09
CA THR A 668 31.73 -1.45 -7.90
C THR A 668 33.15 -1.35 -7.39
N ILE A 669 33.91 -2.46 -7.41
CA ILE A 669 35.30 -2.50 -6.92
C ILE A 669 36.35 -2.38 -8.03
N GLY A 670 35.91 -2.25 -9.31
CA GLY A 670 36.82 -2.02 -10.45
C GLY A 670 37.58 -3.26 -10.94
N CYS A 671 37.01 -4.48 -10.77
CA CYS A 671 37.63 -5.72 -11.18
C CYS A 671 36.72 -6.59 -12.08
N SER A 672 37.26 -7.70 -12.59
CA SER A 672 36.50 -8.65 -13.40
C SER A 672 35.43 -9.35 -12.59
N THR A 673 34.38 -9.90 -13.26
CA THR A 673 33.33 -10.69 -12.60
C THR A 673 33.91 -11.91 -11.88
N LYS A 674 34.97 -12.52 -12.42
CA LYS A 674 35.64 -13.66 -11.82
C LYS A 674 36.36 -13.26 -10.52
N ASP A 675 37.13 -12.18 -10.54
CA ASP A 675 37.83 -11.68 -9.36
C ASP A 675 36.86 -11.24 -8.28
N ALA A 676 35.74 -10.62 -8.67
CA ALA A 676 34.64 -10.25 -7.77
C ALA A 676 34.02 -11.47 -7.06
N ALA A 677 33.84 -12.59 -7.78
CA ALA A 677 33.40 -13.85 -7.17
C ALA A 677 34.42 -14.39 -6.15
N GLU A 678 35.73 -14.29 -6.44
CA GLU A 678 36.79 -14.68 -5.50
C GLU A 678 36.80 -13.81 -4.26
N VAL A 679 36.66 -12.48 -4.40
CA VAL A 679 36.54 -11.53 -3.27
C VAL A 679 35.31 -11.84 -2.43
N ARG A 680 34.14 -12.05 -3.05
CA ARG A 680 32.92 -12.45 -2.32
C ARG A 680 33.14 -13.73 -1.52
N ASN A 681 33.69 -14.75 -2.15
CA ASN A 681 33.95 -16.03 -1.48
C ASN A 681 34.99 -15.90 -0.36
N ALA A 682 35.98 -15.04 -0.53
CA ALA A 682 36.95 -14.73 0.54
C ALA A 682 36.29 -14.05 1.75
N ILE A 683 35.39 -13.08 1.52
CA ILE A 683 34.64 -12.42 2.59
C ILE A 683 33.75 -13.43 3.32
N LEU A 684 32.92 -14.19 2.58
CA LEU A 684 32.05 -15.21 3.19
C LEU A 684 32.84 -16.33 3.90
N GLY A 685 34.06 -16.62 3.45
CA GLY A 685 34.97 -17.54 4.12
C GLY A 685 35.46 -17.05 5.48
N ASN A 686 35.57 -15.73 5.66
CA ASN A 686 35.89 -15.12 6.95
C ASN A 686 34.69 -15.06 7.90
N PHE A 687 33.47 -15.23 7.37
CA PHE A 687 32.21 -15.21 8.13
C PHE A 687 31.39 -16.48 7.93
N PRO A 688 31.88 -17.65 8.38
CA PRO A 688 31.28 -18.95 8.03
C PRO A 688 29.89 -19.18 8.64
N LYS A 689 29.58 -18.58 9.81
CA LYS A 689 28.25 -18.69 10.40
C LYS A 689 27.26 -17.79 9.65
N LEU A 690 27.67 -16.60 9.18
CA LEU A 690 26.86 -15.74 8.33
C LEU A 690 26.50 -16.47 7.01
N ALA A 691 27.47 -17.09 6.35
CA ALA A 691 27.24 -17.85 5.12
C ALA A 691 26.25 -19.00 5.33
N ARG A 692 26.37 -19.74 6.45
CA ARG A 692 25.44 -20.82 6.83
C ARG A 692 24.04 -20.31 7.14
N TRP A 693 23.96 -19.16 7.83
CA TRP A 693 22.68 -18.51 8.14
C TRP A 693 21.94 -18.08 6.86
N ILE A 694 22.61 -17.39 5.93
CA ILE A 694 22.05 -17.00 4.62
C ILE A 694 21.50 -18.23 3.88
N ALA A 695 22.27 -19.32 3.82
CA ALA A 695 21.84 -20.56 3.19
C ALA A 695 20.68 -21.23 3.94
N GLY A 696 20.61 -21.05 5.27
CA GLY A 696 19.52 -21.52 6.13
C GLY A 696 18.22 -20.79 5.85
N GLU A 697 18.24 -19.46 5.82
CA GLU A 697 17.08 -18.61 5.51
C GLU A 697 16.50 -18.93 4.13
N LEU A 698 17.37 -19.14 3.12
CA LEU A 698 16.92 -19.53 1.78
C LEU A 698 16.25 -20.92 1.77
N ARG A 699 16.80 -21.91 2.51
CA ARG A 699 16.19 -23.24 2.62
C ARG A 699 14.83 -23.19 3.32
N GLU A 700 14.77 -22.43 4.43
CA GLU A 700 13.52 -22.28 5.18
C GLU A 700 12.47 -21.54 4.34
N ALA A 701 12.87 -20.50 3.61
CA ALA A 701 11.97 -19.77 2.70
C ALA A 701 11.45 -20.69 1.56
N LYS A 702 12.29 -21.55 0.98
CA LYS A 702 11.86 -22.53 -0.02
C LYS A 702 10.90 -23.58 0.55
N LYS A 703 11.05 -23.95 1.82
CA LYS A 703 10.17 -24.90 2.51
C LYS A 703 8.83 -24.27 2.89
N THR A 704 8.83 -23.05 3.42
CA THR A 704 7.65 -22.41 3.99
C THR A 704 6.94 -21.46 3.05
N GLY A 705 7.60 -20.95 2.01
CA GLY A 705 7.12 -19.90 1.14
C GLY A 705 7.27 -18.48 1.73
N TYR A 706 7.90 -18.31 2.90
CA TYR A 706 8.00 -17.05 3.62
C TYR A 706 9.42 -16.69 3.99
N ALA A 707 9.74 -15.38 3.96
CA ALA A 707 10.81 -14.78 4.76
C ALA A 707 10.23 -14.24 6.08
N ARG A 708 11.04 -14.09 7.11
CA ARG A 708 10.62 -13.64 8.45
C ARG A 708 11.56 -12.58 8.98
N THR A 709 11.03 -11.59 9.71
CA THR A 709 11.87 -10.77 10.62
C THR A 709 11.93 -11.43 11.99
N TYR A 710 12.80 -10.94 12.87
CA TYR A 710 13.00 -11.54 14.16
C TYR A 710 13.02 -10.49 15.28
N TRP A 711 12.44 -10.83 16.45
CA TRP A 711 12.44 -9.96 17.62
C TRP A 711 12.68 -10.76 18.90
N GLY A 712 13.89 -10.59 19.46
CA GLY A 712 14.30 -11.34 20.65
C GLY A 712 14.66 -12.80 20.36
N ARG A 713 14.95 -13.54 21.44
CA ARG A 713 15.32 -14.96 21.42
C ARG A 713 14.49 -15.76 22.41
N ASP A 714 14.31 -17.04 22.10
CA ASP A 714 13.70 -18.00 23.03
C ASP A 714 14.73 -18.50 24.07
N GLU A 715 14.26 -19.32 25.01
CA GLU A 715 15.09 -19.93 26.07
C GLU A 715 16.20 -20.85 25.53
N HIS A 716 16.10 -21.27 24.28
CA HIS A 716 17.12 -22.08 23.59
C HIS A 716 18.08 -21.24 22.73
N GLY A 717 17.91 -19.92 22.74
CA GLY A 717 18.72 -18.99 21.96
C GLY A 717 18.34 -18.87 20.49
N ASN A 718 17.19 -19.40 20.05
CA ASN A 718 16.70 -19.26 18.67
C ASN A 718 16.02 -17.90 18.47
N ASN A 719 16.20 -17.31 17.29
CA ASN A 719 15.55 -16.06 16.94
C ASN A 719 14.02 -16.24 16.85
N ILE A 720 13.23 -15.40 17.56
CA ILE A 720 11.76 -15.45 17.55
C ILE A 720 11.25 -14.71 16.31
N PRO A 721 10.46 -15.38 15.43
CA PRO A 721 9.84 -14.72 14.29
C PRO A 721 8.91 -13.57 14.70
N ALA A 722 8.94 -12.45 13.96
CA ALA A 722 8.15 -11.25 14.24
C ALA A 722 7.17 -10.90 13.11
N ARG A 723 7.65 -10.62 11.91
CA ARG A 723 6.83 -10.35 10.73
C ARG A 723 7.00 -11.46 9.70
N MET A 724 6.02 -11.61 8.82
CA MET A 724 6.08 -12.61 7.75
C MET A 724 5.94 -11.94 6.38
N ARG A 725 6.77 -12.35 5.43
CA ARG A 725 6.71 -11.90 4.03
C ARG A 725 6.61 -13.10 3.10
N PRO A 726 5.48 -13.29 2.39
CA PRO A 726 5.37 -14.35 1.39
C PRO A 726 6.32 -14.10 0.21
N LEU A 727 7.04 -15.12 -0.22
CA LEU A 727 7.98 -15.07 -1.34
C LEU A 727 7.41 -15.79 -2.57
N ARG A 728 6.35 -15.24 -3.14
CA ARG A 728 5.57 -15.82 -4.25
C ARG A 728 6.40 -16.09 -5.51
N GLY A 729 7.53 -15.39 -5.68
CA GLY A 729 8.44 -15.56 -6.83
C GLY A 729 9.37 -16.75 -6.75
N LEU A 730 9.49 -17.49 -5.64
CA LEU A 730 10.44 -18.62 -5.50
C LEU A 730 10.18 -19.75 -6.50
N GLY A 731 8.93 -19.98 -6.90
CA GLY A 731 8.54 -20.99 -7.91
C GLY A 731 8.42 -20.42 -9.34
N SER A 732 8.81 -19.17 -9.59
CA SER A 732 8.66 -18.54 -10.89
C SER A 732 9.57 -19.19 -11.95
N PRO A 733 9.08 -19.44 -13.17
CA PRO A 733 9.91 -19.84 -14.30
C PRO A 733 10.80 -18.70 -14.81
N ASP A 734 10.49 -17.44 -14.48
CA ASP A 734 11.34 -16.29 -14.80
C ASP A 734 12.48 -16.20 -13.77
N GLU A 735 13.71 -16.44 -14.24
CA GLU A 735 14.91 -16.44 -13.41
C GLU A 735 15.17 -15.08 -12.72
N LYS A 736 14.72 -13.96 -13.27
CA LYS A 736 14.84 -12.63 -12.62
C LYS A 736 13.90 -12.50 -11.43
N ILE A 737 12.65 -12.97 -11.57
CA ILE A 737 11.66 -12.97 -10.50
C ILE A 737 12.11 -13.91 -9.38
N LYS A 738 12.55 -15.13 -9.75
CA LYS A 738 13.06 -16.14 -8.83
C LYS A 738 14.28 -15.65 -8.05
N ALA A 739 15.29 -15.12 -8.73
CA ALA A 739 16.48 -14.55 -8.09
C ALA A 739 16.15 -13.37 -7.18
N SER A 740 15.15 -12.55 -7.52
CA SER A 740 14.66 -11.49 -6.66
C SER A 740 14.01 -12.03 -5.38
N ALA A 741 13.17 -13.06 -5.48
CA ALA A 741 12.55 -13.72 -4.34
C ALA A 741 13.58 -14.45 -3.46
N GLU A 742 14.57 -15.11 -4.06
CA GLU A 742 15.67 -15.73 -3.32
C GLU A 742 16.46 -14.69 -2.51
N ARG A 743 16.82 -13.54 -3.08
CA ARG A 743 17.46 -12.45 -2.33
C ARG A 743 16.60 -11.93 -1.19
N ALA A 744 15.31 -11.83 -1.39
CA ALA A 744 14.39 -11.39 -0.34
C ALA A 744 14.34 -12.35 0.87
N ALA A 745 14.71 -13.62 0.70
CA ALA A 745 14.73 -14.62 1.77
C ALA A 745 15.66 -14.23 2.94
N TRP A 746 16.83 -13.65 2.66
CA TRP A 746 17.77 -13.21 3.71
C TRP A 746 17.81 -11.68 3.89
N ASN A 747 17.39 -10.89 2.89
CA ASN A 747 17.31 -9.43 3.04
C ASN A 747 16.19 -9.01 3.99
N THR A 748 15.01 -9.66 3.88
CA THR A 748 13.87 -9.36 4.73
C THR A 748 14.19 -9.52 6.22
N PRO A 749 14.81 -10.62 6.69
CA PRO A 749 15.25 -10.73 8.08
C PRO A 749 16.12 -9.56 8.54
N VAL A 750 17.13 -9.18 7.76
CA VAL A 750 18.07 -8.12 8.17
C VAL A 750 17.41 -6.75 8.19
N GLN A 751 16.80 -6.35 7.07
CA GLN A 751 16.21 -5.01 6.93
C GLN A 751 14.99 -4.82 7.81
N GLY A 752 14.13 -5.83 7.90
CA GLY A 752 12.91 -5.72 8.69
C GLY A 752 13.18 -5.75 10.19
N THR A 753 14.12 -6.59 10.66
CA THR A 753 14.55 -6.57 12.05
C THR A 753 15.22 -5.24 12.41
N ALA A 754 16.06 -4.67 11.53
CA ALA A 754 16.63 -3.34 11.71
C ALA A 754 15.53 -2.26 11.83
N SER A 755 14.51 -2.33 10.99
CA SER A 755 13.35 -1.44 11.07
C SER A 755 12.60 -1.55 12.40
N ASP A 756 12.41 -2.78 12.90
CA ASP A 756 11.72 -3.01 14.17
C ASP A 756 12.52 -2.45 15.37
N PHE A 757 13.86 -2.49 15.33
CA PHE A 757 14.72 -1.81 16.32
C PHE A 757 14.53 -0.28 16.29
N CYS A 758 14.49 0.31 15.09
CA CYS A 758 14.20 1.74 14.95
C CYS A 758 12.81 2.10 15.49
N LEU A 759 11.78 1.32 15.15
CA LEU A 759 10.41 1.54 15.64
C LEU A 759 10.35 1.46 17.17
N ALA A 760 10.96 0.45 17.77
CA ALA A 760 10.98 0.30 19.21
C ALA A 760 11.70 1.48 19.90
N SER A 761 12.81 1.96 19.33
CA SER A 761 13.53 3.11 19.85
C SER A 761 12.73 4.41 19.73
N ILE A 762 12.01 4.61 18.62
CA ILE A 762 11.08 5.74 18.45
C ILE A 762 10.04 5.74 19.58
N VAL A 763 9.46 4.58 19.88
CA VAL A 763 8.46 4.45 20.96
C VAL A 763 9.04 4.84 22.30
N GLU A 764 10.22 4.31 22.65
CA GLU A 764 10.84 4.59 23.94
C GLU A 764 11.30 6.06 24.07
N VAL A 765 11.78 6.67 22.99
CA VAL A 765 12.13 8.09 23.00
C VAL A 765 10.91 8.99 23.17
N VAL A 766 9.81 8.69 22.46
CA VAL A 766 8.56 9.46 22.60
C VAL A 766 7.94 9.28 23.99
N LYS A 767 7.94 8.07 24.55
CA LYS A 767 7.52 7.81 25.92
C LYS A 767 8.36 8.62 26.92
N TRP A 768 9.68 8.56 26.81
CA TRP A 768 10.56 9.34 27.68
C TRP A 768 10.24 10.83 27.65
N ILE A 769 10.02 11.41 26.46
CA ILE A 769 9.63 12.81 26.33
C ILE A 769 8.34 13.13 27.12
N PHE A 770 7.35 12.23 27.10
CA PHE A 770 6.09 12.41 27.82
C PHE A 770 6.23 12.13 29.33
N ASP A 771 6.84 11.01 29.71
CA ASP A 771 6.88 10.53 31.09
C ASP A 771 7.71 11.48 31.99
N ASP A 772 8.82 12.01 31.44
CA ASP A 772 9.73 12.93 32.16
C ASP A 772 9.39 14.41 31.89
N CYS A 773 8.30 14.71 31.13
CA CYS A 773 7.98 16.08 30.69
C CYS A 773 9.18 16.79 30.06
N PHE A 774 9.98 16.05 29.29
CA PHE A 774 11.24 16.54 28.74
C PHE A 774 11.02 17.70 27.75
N PRO A 775 11.81 18.81 27.78
CA PRO A 775 11.62 19.99 26.94
C PRO A 775 12.15 19.75 25.50
N GLY A 776 11.61 18.76 24.81
CA GLY A 776 11.99 18.37 23.46
C GLY A 776 10.84 17.71 22.71
N LYS A 777 11.05 17.53 21.41
CA LYS A 777 10.10 16.88 20.48
C LYS A 777 10.89 16.00 19.50
N LEU A 778 10.43 14.78 19.26
CA LEU A 778 10.93 13.96 18.16
C LEU A 778 10.22 14.40 16.88
N VAL A 779 10.90 15.14 16.00
CA VAL A 779 10.27 15.86 14.87
C VAL A 779 10.36 15.14 13.55
N LEU A 780 11.25 14.13 13.39
CA LEU A 780 11.37 13.35 12.16
C LEU A 780 12.11 12.04 12.40
N THR A 781 11.85 11.07 11.55
CA THR A 781 12.64 9.84 11.41
C THR A 781 13.04 9.66 9.94
N VAL A 782 14.31 9.34 9.69
CA VAL A 782 14.88 9.14 8.36
C VAL A 782 15.65 7.83 8.31
N HIS A 783 15.05 6.78 7.75
CA HIS A 783 15.61 5.42 7.70
C HIS A 783 15.91 4.86 9.10
N ASP A 784 17.16 4.84 9.50
CA ASP A 784 17.70 4.36 10.78
C ASP A 784 18.13 5.49 11.72
N SER A 785 17.76 6.74 11.41
CA SER A 785 17.99 7.91 12.26
C SER A 785 16.70 8.54 12.77
N ILE A 786 16.81 9.20 13.92
CA ILE A 786 15.78 10.05 14.50
C ILE A 786 16.32 11.48 14.67
N LEU A 787 15.41 12.46 14.56
CA LEU A 787 15.72 13.87 14.71
C LEU A 787 14.84 14.48 15.81
N LEU A 788 15.49 15.09 16.78
CA LEU A 788 14.84 15.80 17.88
C LEU A 788 15.10 17.30 17.79
N GLU A 789 14.11 18.08 18.16
CA GLU A 789 14.25 19.50 18.46
C GLU A 789 14.18 19.67 19.98
N VAL A 790 15.22 20.20 20.60
CA VAL A 790 15.33 20.31 22.07
C VAL A 790 15.78 21.72 22.47
N ASP A 791 15.46 22.14 23.70
CA ASP A 791 15.99 23.38 24.25
C ASP A 791 17.52 23.30 24.38
N GLU A 792 18.22 24.41 24.14
CA GLU A 792 19.70 24.44 24.14
C GLU A 792 20.29 23.93 25.46
N GLU A 793 19.62 24.19 26.59
CA GLU A 793 20.03 23.78 27.94
C GLU A 793 19.84 22.28 28.18
N ALA A 794 19.03 21.59 27.42
CA ALA A 794 18.68 20.17 27.59
C ALA A 794 19.49 19.23 26.67
N VAL A 795 20.43 19.75 25.88
CA VAL A 795 21.17 18.97 24.83
C VAL A 795 21.93 17.79 25.42
N GLU A 796 22.66 17.98 26.52
CA GLU A 796 23.46 16.91 27.14
C GLU A 796 22.58 15.77 27.66
N GLU A 797 21.50 16.12 28.34
CA GLU A 797 20.51 15.15 28.82
C GLU A 797 19.85 14.41 27.65
N ALA A 798 19.48 15.12 26.57
CA ALA A 798 18.93 14.53 25.37
C ALA A 798 19.89 13.51 24.74
N CYS A 799 21.15 13.89 24.52
CA CYS A 799 22.17 13.01 23.93
C CYS A 799 22.38 11.74 24.76
N TRP A 800 22.42 11.88 26.09
CA TRP A 800 22.58 10.73 26.98
C TRP A 800 21.41 9.77 26.93
N ASN A 801 20.15 10.28 27.05
CA ASN A 801 18.95 9.48 27.02
C ASN A 801 18.74 8.83 25.65
N ILE A 802 18.91 9.56 24.53
CA ILE A 802 18.78 9.03 23.18
C ILE A 802 19.75 7.85 22.99
N ASN A 803 21.02 8.04 23.32
CA ASN A 803 22.02 6.96 23.21
C ASN A 803 21.60 5.73 24.03
N ARG A 804 21.18 5.91 25.27
CA ARG A 804 20.71 4.85 26.17
C ARG A 804 19.49 4.13 25.59
N LEU A 805 18.46 4.88 25.17
CA LEU A 805 17.18 4.33 24.66
C LEU A 805 17.33 3.62 23.32
N MET A 806 18.23 4.10 22.45
CA MET A 806 18.48 3.44 21.16
C MET A 806 19.38 2.20 21.29
N THR A 807 20.19 2.07 22.37
CA THR A 807 21.16 0.97 22.51
C THR A 807 20.76 -0.09 23.55
N GLN A 808 19.66 0.08 24.27
CA GLN A 808 19.26 -0.80 25.41
C GLN A 808 18.77 -2.20 25.03
N TRP A 809 18.60 -2.48 23.76
CA TRP A 809 17.96 -3.72 23.27
C TRP A 809 18.83 -4.96 23.52
N ASP A 810 18.17 -6.11 23.75
CA ASP A 810 18.87 -7.40 23.79
C ASP A 810 19.37 -7.79 22.40
N THR A 811 20.66 -7.81 22.24
CA THR A 811 21.37 -8.06 20.98
C THR A 811 22.28 -9.29 21.03
N ALA A 812 22.08 -10.16 22.03
CA ALA A 812 22.89 -11.35 22.24
C ALA A 812 24.42 -11.03 22.25
N GLY A 813 24.79 -9.92 22.88
CA GLY A 813 26.18 -9.49 23.08
C GLY A 813 26.84 -8.80 21.89
N VAL A 814 26.08 -8.40 20.86
CA VAL A 814 26.55 -7.50 19.78
C VAL A 814 26.15 -6.07 20.14
N PRO A 815 27.08 -5.15 20.49
CA PRO A 815 26.70 -3.82 20.91
C PRO A 815 26.05 -3.03 19.75
N LEU A 816 24.97 -2.31 20.03
CA LEU A 816 24.49 -1.26 19.16
C LEU A 816 25.33 0.01 19.38
N ALA A 817 25.42 0.86 18.38
CA ALA A 817 26.08 2.15 18.47
C ALA A 817 25.28 3.20 17.70
N VAL A 818 25.29 4.42 18.23
CA VAL A 818 24.58 5.57 17.68
C VAL A 818 25.56 6.72 17.51
N ASP A 819 25.56 7.30 16.32
CA ASP A 819 26.30 8.53 16.04
C ASP A 819 25.33 9.70 16.27
N ILE A 820 25.68 10.64 17.15
CA ILE A 820 24.85 11.80 17.51
C ILE A 820 25.57 13.08 17.03
N GLU A 821 24.85 13.87 16.24
CA GLU A 821 25.29 15.14 15.64
C GLU A 821 24.36 16.29 16.02
#